data_9650f7c1990e4069efda069561b5e07e
#
_entry.id   9650f7c1990e4069efda069561b5e07e
#
_cell.length_a   1.000
_cell.length_b   1.000
_cell.length_c   1.000
_cell.angle_alpha   90.00
_cell.angle_beta   90.00
_cell.angle_gamma   90.00
#
_symmetry.space_group_name_H-M   'P 1'
#
loop_
_entity.id
_entity.type
_entity.pdbx_description
1 polymer ?
#
loop_
_entity_poly.entity_id
_entity_poly.type
_entity_poly.pdbx_seq_one_letter_code
_entity_poly.pdbx_strand_id
1 'polypeptide(L)'
;DRWGRLIRFLSNFWGSFHNPQLDESEFRSNTKELTTLFSPLTIGSMEISNRMVKSAAGSATYLAGLTDELLTYYVNLAKGGVALIYVETIAALEVPEGGSYDADTLAFGQKLVDECHKYGAKMGYQMSGFGMGENDMTIDDIHAKQAHFVEIAKGLQQMGFDCVELNCAGFNMPAHFLSRFHNTRTDEYGIGSIENRARFITEIIEGVKKECGPDFNMQILINCIEENDNISNNPTIMTLDSAVTTPHTLAMTMEEGIAAAKLFEQAGCDSMHLRLGPLGHHVAQFGADLYFILNGIEGCTGFGTQYDFSKNWQGMLIGNTSGCGIGLNVAAEYKKALSIPCGVVTYNDPAHAPDFFEQALEDGKADFFLMTRPLTVDMEYVNKLKEGRIDEIAPCTRCLHCHIGSNEANAQMAYCRVNALTQRVMREGGPATYELEPAATPKKVMVIGGGPAGMEAARIAAARGHNVTLYEKRGALGFMLDFAASVKGPHENLADLKNYLIRQLELNGVEVKTGTEVTQELINSEAPDAVILAAGGLRDTLTVDGDGSAPVVEMDNFMFTEMGDNVIVYGSNAQAFDAALWLTVHKKNVTIVTPNPASEFDMQQSQHAMRMMTTALYALGVKSYPQSAIKTVSGNVATLTLDSGVEMNIKCDAIVNGADMLPNTSLVDGIDCKEVYTIGDCANPFNIALAIRGGNDAGRAV
;
A
#
# COMPACT_ATOMS: atom_id res chain seq x y z
N ASP A 1 12.52 3.65 30.37
CA ASP A 1 11.66 3.89 29.22
C ASP A 1 10.50 2.89 29.21
N ARG A 2 9.27 3.40 29.50
CA ARG A 2 8.05 2.60 29.57
C ARG A 2 7.63 2.11 28.17
N TRP A 3 7.73 2.98 27.18
CA TRP A 3 7.37 2.69 25.80
C TRP A 3 8.35 1.71 25.14
N GLY A 4 9.64 1.86 25.32
CA GLY A 4 10.62 0.94 24.78
C GLY A 4 10.50 -0.48 25.34
N ARG A 5 10.07 -0.63 26.60
CA ARG A 5 9.78 -1.97 27.18
C ARG A 5 8.49 -2.54 26.59
N LEU A 6 7.46 -1.70 26.42
CA LEU A 6 6.21 -2.13 25.81
C LEU A 6 6.40 -2.52 24.34
N ILE A 7 7.10 -1.72 23.55
CA ILE A 7 7.39 -2.03 22.14
C ILE A 7 8.09 -3.38 22.03
N ARG A 8 9.09 -3.66 22.85
CA ARG A 8 9.77 -4.97 22.85
C ARG A 8 8.84 -6.10 23.25
N PHE A 9 7.99 -5.88 24.28
CA PHE A 9 7.01 -6.88 24.68
C PHE A 9 6.00 -7.16 23.57
N LEU A 10 5.45 -6.12 22.94
CA LEU A 10 4.47 -6.25 21.87
C LEU A 10 5.07 -6.82 20.59
N SER A 11 6.31 -6.49 20.25
CA SER A 11 7.01 -7.13 19.14
C SER A 11 7.12 -8.64 19.36
N ASN A 12 7.47 -9.08 20.57
CA ASN A 12 7.49 -10.50 20.91
C ASN A 12 6.09 -11.12 20.92
N PHE A 13 5.09 -10.38 21.43
CA PHE A 13 3.70 -10.83 21.48
C PHE A 13 3.14 -11.02 20.06
N TRP A 14 3.22 -9.98 19.22
CA TRP A 14 2.80 -10.05 17.82
C TRP A 14 3.62 -11.12 17.07
N GLY A 15 4.91 -11.23 17.34
CA GLY A 15 5.78 -12.27 16.80
C GLY A 15 5.27 -13.69 17.05
N SER A 16 4.56 -13.91 18.15
CA SER A 16 3.99 -15.24 18.47
C SER A 16 2.81 -15.64 17.58
N PHE A 17 2.22 -14.70 16.86
CA PHE A 17 1.11 -14.96 15.93
C PHE A 17 1.57 -15.10 14.47
N HIS A 18 2.87 -15.06 14.20
CA HIS A 18 3.40 -15.22 12.86
C HIS A 18 3.35 -16.66 12.38
N ASN A 19 3.24 -16.80 11.07
CA ASN A 19 3.62 -18.06 10.45
C ASN A 19 5.12 -18.28 10.75
N PRO A 20 5.51 -19.36 11.44
CA PRO A 20 6.87 -19.54 11.96
C PRO A 20 7.95 -19.84 10.92
N GLN A 21 7.67 -19.69 9.61
CA GLN A 21 8.62 -20.04 8.56
C GLN A 21 9.84 -19.13 8.49
N LEU A 22 9.71 -17.85 8.94
CA LEU A 22 10.81 -16.91 8.90
C LEU A 22 10.88 -16.10 10.20
N ASP A 23 12.04 -16.12 10.86
CA ASP A 23 12.35 -15.18 11.94
C ASP A 23 12.50 -13.75 11.39
N GLU A 24 11.90 -12.75 12.03
CA GLU A 24 11.92 -11.37 11.55
C GLU A 24 13.35 -10.80 11.49
N SER A 25 14.22 -11.15 12.43
CA SER A 25 15.60 -10.68 12.45
C SER A 25 16.43 -11.29 11.32
N GLU A 26 16.21 -12.56 11.00
CA GLU A 26 16.84 -13.22 9.84
C GLU A 26 16.27 -12.67 8.54
N PHE A 27 14.95 -12.48 8.47
CA PHE A 27 14.28 -11.95 7.30
C PHE A 27 14.77 -10.54 6.92
N ARG A 28 15.01 -9.68 7.92
CA ARG A 28 15.50 -8.30 7.73
C ARG A 28 17.02 -8.18 7.74
N SER A 29 17.75 -9.30 7.68
CA SER A 29 19.22 -9.28 7.62
C SER A 29 19.72 -8.48 6.42
N ASN A 30 20.81 -7.73 6.63
CA ASN A 30 21.49 -6.91 5.64
C ASN A 30 23.00 -7.08 5.79
N THR A 31 23.50 -8.26 5.45
CA THR A 31 24.91 -8.64 5.58
C THR A 31 25.55 -9.01 4.25
N LYS A 32 24.72 -9.33 3.24
CA LYS A 32 25.18 -9.70 1.90
C LYS A 32 25.47 -8.46 1.05
N GLU A 33 26.42 -8.63 0.14
CA GLU A 33 26.58 -7.74 -0.99
C GLU A 33 25.49 -8.08 -2.04
N LEU A 34 24.73 -7.09 -2.49
CA LEU A 34 23.58 -7.28 -3.39
C LEU A 34 24.02 -7.40 -4.87
N THR A 35 24.97 -8.33 -5.13
CA THR A 35 25.62 -8.46 -6.45
C THR A 35 24.68 -8.99 -7.52
N THR A 36 23.79 -9.92 -7.18
CA THR A 36 22.82 -10.49 -8.13
C THR A 36 21.70 -9.50 -8.42
N LEU A 37 21.20 -8.82 -7.39
CA LEU A 37 20.15 -7.81 -7.53
C LEU A 37 20.58 -6.67 -8.47
N PHE A 38 21.85 -6.28 -8.43
CA PHE A 38 22.42 -5.24 -9.28
C PHE A 38 23.16 -5.77 -10.51
N SER A 39 23.05 -7.06 -10.84
CA SER A 39 23.57 -7.61 -12.09
C SER A 39 22.60 -7.38 -13.25
N PRO A 40 23.10 -7.20 -14.49
CA PRO A 40 22.24 -7.11 -15.65
C PRO A 40 21.48 -8.42 -15.91
N LEU A 41 20.38 -8.30 -16.66
CA LEU A 41 19.58 -9.42 -17.12
C LEU A 41 19.17 -9.22 -18.56
N THR A 42 19.32 -10.25 -19.38
CA THR A 42 18.79 -10.27 -20.75
C THR A 42 17.37 -10.83 -20.76
N ILE A 43 16.44 -10.09 -21.34
CA ILE A 43 15.04 -10.48 -21.61
C ILE A 43 14.83 -10.40 -23.11
N GLY A 44 14.69 -11.53 -23.78
CA GLY A 44 14.62 -11.56 -25.25
C GLY A 44 15.84 -10.86 -25.87
N SER A 45 15.62 -9.79 -26.61
CA SER A 45 16.66 -8.96 -27.23
C SER A 45 17.14 -7.79 -26.34
N MET A 46 16.48 -7.55 -25.21
CA MET A 46 16.69 -6.39 -24.36
C MET A 46 17.55 -6.77 -23.14
N GLU A 47 18.52 -5.90 -22.79
CA GLU A 47 19.23 -6.00 -21.54
C GLU A 47 18.77 -4.91 -20.55
N ILE A 48 18.46 -5.31 -19.31
CA ILE A 48 18.15 -4.40 -18.20
C ILE A 48 19.33 -4.37 -17.21
N SER A 49 19.57 -3.23 -16.59
CA SER A 49 20.79 -2.96 -15.81
C SER A 49 20.81 -3.55 -14.40
N ASN A 50 19.65 -3.89 -13.85
CA ASN A 50 19.47 -4.52 -12.54
C ASN A 50 18.16 -5.31 -12.50
N ARG A 51 17.85 -5.96 -11.37
CA ARG A 51 16.71 -6.86 -11.24
C ARG A 51 15.44 -6.20 -10.68
N MET A 52 15.40 -4.86 -10.60
CA MET A 52 14.26 -4.12 -10.07
C MET A 52 13.49 -3.42 -11.20
N VAL A 53 12.26 -3.81 -11.35
CA VAL A 53 11.37 -3.40 -12.44
C VAL A 53 10.15 -2.71 -11.85
N LYS A 54 9.79 -1.53 -12.38
CA LYS A 54 8.52 -0.87 -12.02
C LYS A 54 7.38 -1.58 -12.76
N SER A 55 6.53 -2.28 -12.03
CA SER A 55 5.31 -2.83 -12.64
C SER A 55 4.30 -1.73 -12.94
N ALA A 56 3.52 -1.93 -13.98
CA ALA A 56 2.37 -1.11 -14.25
C ALA A 56 1.39 -1.20 -13.08
N ALA A 57 0.88 -0.07 -12.65
CA ALA A 57 -0.14 0.01 -11.60
C ALA A 57 -0.83 1.37 -11.66
N GLY A 58 -2.11 1.40 -11.36
CA GLY A 58 -2.89 2.62 -11.30
C GLY A 58 -2.32 3.62 -10.30
N SER A 59 -1.42 4.47 -10.79
CA SER A 59 -0.76 5.54 -10.03
C SER A 59 -1.45 6.90 -10.20
N ALA A 60 -2.65 6.93 -10.77
CA ALA A 60 -3.39 8.10 -11.21
C ALA A 60 -2.78 8.83 -12.42
N THR A 61 -1.74 8.28 -13.04
CA THR A 61 -1.13 8.91 -14.21
C THR A 61 -2.12 9.08 -15.37
N TYR A 62 -3.07 8.17 -15.51
CA TYR A 62 -4.14 8.26 -16.52
C TYR A 62 -5.04 9.50 -16.36
N LEU A 63 -5.13 10.08 -15.14
CA LEU A 63 -5.91 11.29 -14.89
C LEU A 63 -5.23 12.56 -15.41
N ALA A 64 -3.92 12.50 -15.57
CA ALA A 64 -3.14 13.65 -16.06
C ALA A 64 -3.30 13.87 -17.57
N GLY A 65 -3.70 12.85 -18.33
CA GLY A 65 -3.61 12.86 -19.78
C GLY A 65 -2.15 12.89 -20.25
N LEU A 66 -1.88 13.35 -21.47
CA LEU A 66 -0.53 13.45 -22.03
C LEU A 66 0.10 14.81 -21.64
N THR A 67 0.57 14.91 -20.41
CA THR A 67 1.07 16.16 -19.79
C THR A 67 2.52 16.04 -19.31
N ASP A 68 3.12 17.19 -19.02
CA ASP A 68 4.48 17.23 -18.45
C ASP A 68 4.54 16.61 -17.05
N GLU A 69 3.45 16.58 -16.29
CA GLU A 69 3.36 15.87 -14.99
C GLU A 69 3.50 14.37 -15.17
N LEU A 70 2.81 13.78 -16.16
CA LEU A 70 2.95 12.38 -16.53
C LEU A 70 4.40 12.05 -16.91
N LEU A 71 4.99 12.89 -17.76
CA LEU A 71 6.38 12.75 -18.17
C LEU A 71 7.33 12.78 -16.97
N THR A 72 7.17 13.78 -16.09
CA THR A 72 8.01 13.96 -14.88
C THR A 72 7.94 12.75 -13.96
N TYR A 73 6.77 12.16 -13.78
CA TYR A 73 6.59 10.97 -12.96
C TYR A 73 7.49 9.81 -13.41
N TYR A 74 7.44 9.46 -14.69
CA TYR A 74 8.23 8.35 -15.22
C TYR A 74 9.73 8.66 -15.34
N VAL A 75 10.07 9.89 -15.70
CA VAL A 75 11.46 10.35 -15.74
C VAL A 75 12.11 10.28 -14.34
N ASN A 76 11.41 10.63 -13.29
CA ASN A 76 11.94 10.54 -11.93
C ASN A 76 12.22 9.08 -11.52
N LEU A 77 11.38 8.14 -11.92
CA LEU A 77 11.66 6.71 -11.71
C LEU A 77 12.92 6.25 -12.46
N ALA A 78 13.11 6.71 -13.70
CA ALA A 78 14.29 6.41 -14.49
C ALA A 78 15.56 7.01 -13.86
N LYS A 79 15.52 8.29 -13.43
CA LYS A 79 16.59 8.95 -12.68
C LYS A 79 16.97 8.18 -11.41
N GLY A 80 15.97 7.60 -10.75
CA GLY A 80 16.11 6.81 -9.53
C GLY A 80 16.78 5.44 -9.73
N GLY A 81 17.10 5.05 -10.97
CA GLY A 81 17.87 3.85 -11.28
C GLY A 81 17.03 2.60 -11.57
N VAL A 82 15.72 2.73 -11.74
CA VAL A 82 14.85 1.61 -12.13
C VAL A 82 15.26 1.08 -13.51
N ALA A 83 15.50 -0.23 -13.62
CA ALA A 83 16.05 -0.81 -14.84
C ALA A 83 15.06 -0.91 -16.00
N LEU A 84 13.81 -1.19 -15.69
CA LEU A 84 12.70 -1.29 -16.66
C LEU A 84 11.44 -0.71 -16.01
N ILE A 85 10.73 0.13 -16.74
CA ILE A 85 9.52 0.80 -16.28
C ILE A 85 8.37 0.43 -17.19
N TYR A 86 7.39 -0.29 -16.66
CA TYR A 86 6.12 -0.49 -17.35
C TYR A 86 5.18 0.67 -17.07
N VAL A 87 4.85 1.39 -18.12
CA VAL A 87 3.79 2.40 -18.10
C VAL A 87 2.44 1.71 -17.98
N GLU A 88 1.57 2.22 -17.12
CA GLU A 88 0.21 1.71 -17.01
C GLU A 88 -0.60 1.99 -18.28
N THR A 89 -1.70 1.27 -18.47
CA THR A 89 -2.63 1.52 -19.57
C THR A 89 -3.17 2.96 -19.50
N ILE A 90 -2.86 3.74 -20.52
CA ILE A 90 -3.30 5.13 -20.68
C ILE A 90 -4.00 5.22 -22.03
N ALA A 91 -5.32 5.30 -22.04
CA ALA A 91 -6.11 5.31 -23.26
C ALA A 91 -5.67 6.37 -24.28
N ALA A 92 -5.14 7.52 -23.80
CA ALA A 92 -4.62 8.56 -24.65
C ALA A 92 -3.30 8.21 -25.37
N LEU A 93 -2.61 7.14 -24.96
CA LEU A 93 -1.42 6.59 -25.64
C LEU A 93 -1.75 5.43 -26.56
N GLU A 94 -3.00 4.99 -26.60
CA GLU A 94 -3.42 3.86 -27.44
C GLU A 94 -4.17 4.32 -28.69
N VAL A 95 -4.01 3.58 -29.77
CA VAL A 95 -4.81 3.82 -30.97
C VAL A 95 -6.27 3.49 -30.66
N PRO A 96 -7.24 4.35 -31.04
CA PRO A 96 -8.65 4.00 -30.95
C PRO A 96 -8.98 2.78 -31.80
N GLU A 97 -9.90 1.94 -31.36
CA GLU A 97 -10.34 0.76 -32.13
C GLU A 97 -10.86 1.18 -33.51
N GLY A 98 -10.29 0.61 -34.56
CA GLY A 98 -10.59 0.96 -35.96
C GLY A 98 -10.08 2.35 -36.40
N GLY A 99 -9.29 3.04 -35.54
CA GLY A 99 -8.69 4.33 -35.82
C GLY A 99 -7.22 4.27 -36.24
N SER A 100 -6.57 5.44 -36.16
CA SER A 100 -5.12 5.57 -36.36
C SER A 100 -4.54 6.50 -35.31
N TYR A 101 -3.24 6.39 -35.07
CA TYR A 101 -2.51 7.31 -34.19
C TYR A 101 -2.45 8.70 -34.82
N ASP A 102 -2.68 9.73 -34.01
CA ASP A 102 -2.36 11.10 -34.37
C ASP A 102 -0.87 11.44 -34.10
N ALA A 103 -0.38 12.50 -34.75
CA ALA A 103 1.02 12.88 -34.69
C ALA A 103 1.43 13.35 -33.29
N ASP A 104 0.55 13.98 -32.53
CA ASP A 104 0.85 14.53 -31.21
C ASP A 104 0.99 13.40 -30.17
N THR A 105 0.13 12.40 -30.23
CA THR A 105 0.24 11.18 -29.40
C THR A 105 1.56 10.45 -29.67
N LEU A 106 1.93 10.24 -30.93
CA LEU A 106 3.21 9.62 -31.28
C LEU A 106 4.40 10.44 -30.78
N ALA A 107 4.37 11.75 -30.94
CA ALA A 107 5.44 12.65 -30.49
C ALA A 107 5.58 12.66 -28.96
N PHE A 108 4.47 12.65 -28.22
CA PHE A 108 4.50 12.56 -26.76
C PHE A 108 5.08 11.24 -26.28
N GLY A 109 4.62 10.10 -26.85
CA GLY A 109 5.15 8.80 -26.50
C GLY A 109 6.65 8.69 -26.78
N GLN A 110 7.12 9.18 -27.94
CA GLN A 110 8.54 9.27 -28.28
C GLN A 110 9.32 10.09 -27.25
N LYS A 111 8.82 11.30 -26.88
CA LYS A 111 9.44 12.14 -25.86
C LYS A 111 9.53 11.42 -24.51
N LEU A 112 8.47 10.72 -24.08
CA LEU A 112 8.43 9.97 -22.83
C LEU A 112 9.53 8.92 -22.79
N VAL A 113 9.64 8.12 -23.84
CA VAL A 113 10.63 7.04 -23.96
C VAL A 113 12.05 7.62 -24.01
N ASP A 114 12.30 8.61 -24.87
CA ASP A 114 13.62 9.24 -25.04
C ASP A 114 14.13 9.86 -23.73
N GLU A 115 13.26 10.55 -22.97
CA GLU A 115 13.63 11.16 -21.70
C GLU A 115 14.00 10.11 -20.64
N CYS A 116 13.31 8.97 -20.59
CA CYS A 116 13.64 7.89 -19.67
C CYS A 116 14.90 7.13 -20.09
N HIS A 117 15.09 6.91 -21.39
CA HIS A 117 16.29 6.25 -21.92
C HIS A 117 17.60 7.01 -21.59
N LYS A 118 17.56 8.34 -21.41
CA LYS A 118 18.74 9.14 -20.99
C LYS A 118 19.36 8.67 -19.68
N TYR A 119 18.57 8.01 -18.83
CA TYR A 119 19.00 7.48 -17.55
C TYR A 119 19.25 5.97 -17.56
N GLY A 120 19.19 5.34 -18.74
CA GLY A 120 19.45 3.92 -18.93
C GLY A 120 18.29 3.00 -18.56
N ALA A 121 17.12 3.54 -18.24
CA ALA A 121 15.91 2.75 -18.01
C ALA A 121 15.35 2.25 -19.35
N LYS A 122 14.93 1.00 -19.40
CA LYS A 122 14.10 0.47 -20.48
C LYS A 122 12.65 0.82 -20.24
N MET A 123 11.88 0.98 -21.34
CA MET A 123 10.48 1.38 -21.28
C MET A 123 9.58 0.30 -21.84
N GLY A 124 8.68 -0.19 -21.00
CA GLY A 124 7.60 -1.09 -21.36
C GLY A 124 6.24 -0.40 -21.21
N TYR A 125 5.23 -0.96 -21.86
CA TYR A 125 3.85 -0.49 -21.75
C TYR A 125 2.92 -1.66 -21.47
N GLN A 126 2.01 -1.53 -20.50
CA GLN A 126 1.01 -2.55 -20.23
C GLN A 126 -0.25 -2.29 -21.05
N MET A 127 -0.58 -3.23 -21.91
CA MET A 127 -1.84 -3.29 -22.64
C MET A 127 -2.88 -4.03 -21.81
N SER A 128 -4.02 -3.41 -21.53
CA SER A 128 -5.11 -4.00 -20.75
C SER A 128 -6.40 -4.06 -21.54
N GLY A 129 -7.11 -5.15 -21.42
CA GLY A 129 -8.44 -5.34 -21.99
C GLY A 129 -9.48 -5.31 -20.88
N PHE A 130 -9.83 -4.11 -20.38
CA PHE A 130 -10.89 -3.99 -19.40
C PHE A 130 -12.25 -4.35 -20.02
N GLY A 131 -13.02 -5.13 -19.30
CA GLY A 131 -14.37 -5.49 -19.69
C GLY A 131 -14.65 -6.98 -19.55
N MET A 132 -15.92 -7.30 -19.50
CA MET A 132 -16.48 -8.66 -19.56
C MET A 132 -17.24 -8.77 -20.87
N GLY A 133 -17.38 -9.95 -21.39
CA GLY A 133 -18.10 -10.17 -22.64
C GLY A 133 -17.48 -11.26 -23.50
N GLU A 134 -16.39 -11.89 -23.02
CA GLU A 134 -15.68 -12.98 -23.70
C GLU A 134 -16.62 -14.12 -24.12
N ASN A 135 -17.68 -14.36 -23.34
CA ASN A 135 -18.63 -15.44 -23.62
C ASN A 135 -19.63 -15.12 -24.75
N ASP A 136 -19.89 -13.82 -24.98
CA ASP A 136 -20.85 -13.36 -25.99
C ASP A 136 -20.19 -12.94 -27.31
N MET A 137 -18.87 -12.86 -27.38
CA MET A 137 -18.11 -12.48 -28.57
C MET A 137 -18.24 -13.55 -29.65
N THR A 138 -18.47 -13.11 -30.90
CA THR A 138 -18.28 -13.98 -32.07
C THR A 138 -16.77 -14.22 -32.32
N ILE A 139 -16.44 -15.18 -33.15
CA ILE A 139 -15.03 -15.41 -33.54
C ILE A 139 -14.47 -14.17 -34.28
N ASP A 140 -15.27 -13.49 -35.08
CA ASP A 140 -14.85 -12.27 -35.76
C ASP A 140 -14.58 -11.11 -34.74
N ASP A 141 -15.39 -10.98 -33.67
CA ASP A 141 -15.13 -10.02 -32.59
C ASP A 141 -13.81 -10.33 -31.87
N ILE A 142 -13.55 -11.62 -31.61
CA ILE A 142 -12.30 -12.06 -31.01
C ILE A 142 -11.10 -11.66 -31.86
N HIS A 143 -11.16 -11.98 -33.16
CA HIS A 143 -10.07 -11.63 -34.09
C HIS A 143 -9.88 -10.11 -34.23
N ALA A 144 -10.98 -9.35 -34.27
CA ALA A 144 -10.91 -7.88 -34.27
C ALA A 144 -10.22 -7.34 -33.00
N LYS A 145 -10.54 -7.91 -31.84
CA LYS A 145 -9.94 -7.51 -30.58
C LYS A 145 -8.45 -7.84 -30.49
N GLN A 146 -8.08 -9.03 -30.95
CA GLN A 146 -6.68 -9.46 -31.07
C GLN A 146 -5.89 -8.53 -32.00
N ALA A 147 -6.45 -8.21 -33.17
CA ALA A 147 -5.84 -7.28 -34.13
C ALA A 147 -5.65 -5.89 -33.53
N HIS A 148 -6.59 -5.42 -32.69
CA HIS A 148 -6.46 -4.15 -32.00
C HIS A 148 -5.27 -4.12 -31.02
N PHE A 149 -5.05 -5.18 -30.21
CA PHE A 149 -3.85 -5.28 -29.37
C PHE A 149 -2.56 -5.24 -30.19
N VAL A 150 -2.54 -5.87 -31.35
CA VAL A 150 -1.37 -5.81 -32.25
C VAL A 150 -1.14 -4.40 -32.79
N GLU A 151 -2.19 -3.67 -33.17
CA GLU A 151 -2.06 -2.27 -33.60
C GLU A 151 -1.57 -1.35 -32.48
N ILE A 152 -2.02 -1.55 -31.23
CA ILE A 152 -1.48 -0.84 -30.06
C ILE A 152 0.03 -1.11 -29.95
N ALA A 153 0.45 -2.37 -29.99
CA ALA A 153 1.86 -2.75 -29.89
C ALA A 153 2.73 -2.11 -31.00
N LYS A 154 2.24 -2.05 -32.24
CA LYS A 154 2.93 -1.39 -33.35
C LYS A 154 3.14 0.11 -33.10
N GLY A 155 2.11 0.79 -32.61
CA GLY A 155 2.23 2.22 -32.28
C GLY A 155 3.20 2.46 -31.13
N LEU A 156 3.18 1.63 -30.10
CA LEU A 156 4.13 1.71 -28.99
C LEU A 156 5.57 1.46 -29.45
N GLN A 157 5.78 0.49 -30.33
CA GLN A 157 7.08 0.27 -30.97
C GLN A 157 7.54 1.52 -31.77
N GLN A 158 6.62 2.13 -32.53
CA GLN A 158 6.91 3.36 -33.28
C GLN A 158 7.28 4.54 -32.35
N MET A 159 6.71 4.61 -31.14
CA MET A 159 7.07 5.57 -30.08
C MET A 159 8.43 5.27 -29.44
N GLY A 160 9.05 4.11 -29.71
CA GLY A 160 10.34 3.71 -29.18
C GLY A 160 10.29 2.87 -27.90
N PHE A 161 9.13 2.40 -27.46
CA PHE A 161 9.06 1.47 -26.34
C PHE A 161 9.87 0.20 -26.64
N ASP A 162 10.61 -0.28 -25.65
CA ASP A 162 11.47 -1.48 -25.77
C ASP A 162 10.65 -2.78 -25.74
N CYS A 163 9.49 -2.76 -25.07
CA CYS A 163 8.64 -3.93 -24.90
C CYS A 163 7.19 -3.55 -24.60
N VAL A 164 6.32 -4.56 -24.72
CA VAL A 164 4.93 -4.48 -24.25
C VAL A 164 4.64 -5.61 -23.28
N GLU A 165 3.68 -5.38 -22.39
CA GLU A 165 3.12 -6.40 -21.51
C GLU A 165 1.62 -6.53 -21.79
N LEU A 166 1.13 -7.77 -21.98
CA LEU A 166 -0.29 -8.02 -22.01
C LEU A 166 -0.80 -8.43 -20.63
N ASN A 167 -1.77 -7.70 -20.12
CA ASN A 167 -2.38 -7.99 -18.83
C ASN A 167 -3.40 -9.13 -18.94
N CYS A 168 -2.95 -10.33 -18.58
CA CYS A 168 -3.78 -11.53 -18.52
C CYS A 168 -4.12 -11.90 -17.07
N ALA A 169 -4.36 -10.91 -16.23
CA ALA A 169 -4.67 -11.10 -14.83
C ALA A 169 -5.83 -10.20 -14.36
N GLY A 170 -6.42 -10.52 -13.24
CA GLY A 170 -7.50 -9.73 -12.64
C GLY A 170 -8.76 -9.72 -13.49
N PHE A 171 -9.32 -8.52 -13.69
CA PHE A 171 -10.56 -8.28 -14.45
C PHE A 171 -10.33 -8.01 -15.94
N ASN A 172 -9.21 -8.46 -16.47
CA ASN A 172 -8.90 -8.28 -17.88
C ASN A 172 -9.48 -9.42 -18.71
N MET A 173 -10.00 -9.09 -19.87
CA MET A 173 -10.59 -10.05 -20.79
C MET A 173 -9.64 -11.23 -21.12
N PRO A 174 -8.32 -11.03 -21.35
CA PRO A 174 -7.42 -12.16 -21.55
C PRO A 174 -7.37 -13.13 -20.36
N ALA A 175 -7.47 -12.63 -19.13
CA ALA A 175 -7.54 -13.47 -17.93
C ALA A 175 -8.84 -14.28 -17.90
N HIS A 176 -9.95 -13.69 -18.33
CA HIS A 176 -11.24 -14.37 -18.38
C HIS A 176 -11.26 -15.53 -19.36
N PHE A 177 -10.58 -15.41 -20.51
CA PHE A 177 -10.43 -16.54 -21.43
C PHE A 177 -9.67 -17.71 -20.79
N LEU A 178 -8.66 -17.44 -19.97
CA LEU A 178 -7.88 -18.47 -19.27
C LEU A 178 -8.66 -19.16 -18.15
N SER A 179 -9.48 -18.42 -17.43
CA SER A 179 -10.15 -18.89 -16.23
C SER A 179 -11.36 -19.76 -16.55
N ARG A 180 -11.40 -21.00 -16.06
CA ARG A 180 -12.58 -21.85 -16.15
C ARG A 180 -13.77 -21.31 -15.35
N PHE A 181 -13.52 -20.41 -14.42
CA PHE A 181 -14.57 -19.75 -13.65
C PHE A 181 -15.32 -18.71 -14.50
N HIS A 182 -14.62 -17.96 -15.32
CA HIS A 182 -15.20 -16.89 -16.15
C HIS A 182 -15.58 -17.38 -17.53
N ASN A 183 -14.72 -18.18 -18.19
CA ASN A 183 -14.95 -18.69 -19.54
C ASN A 183 -15.97 -19.81 -19.52
N THR A 184 -17.08 -19.62 -20.22
CA THR A 184 -18.14 -20.63 -20.40
C THR A 184 -18.29 -21.09 -21.88
N ARG A 185 -17.38 -20.65 -22.74
CA ARG A 185 -17.41 -20.97 -24.18
C ARG A 185 -17.16 -22.45 -24.43
N THR A 186 -17.71 -22.94 -25.52
CA THR A 186 -17.56 -24.34 -25.95
C THR A 186 -16.87 -24.48 -27.31
N ASP A 187 -16.46 -23.35 -27.91
CA ASP A 187 -15.70 -23.31 -29.17
C ASP A 187 -14.18 -23.44 -28.93
N GLU A 188 -13.39 -23.10 -29.93
CA GLU A 188 -11.93 -23.17 -29.92
C GLU A 188 -11.24 -22.18 -28.97
N TYR A 189 -11.99 -21.24 -28.37
CA TYR A 189 -11.55 -20.33 -27.28
C TYR A 189 -12.13 -20.73 -25.91
N GLY A 190 -12.82 -21.88 -25.86
CA GLY A 190 -13.57 -22.29 -24.69
C GLY A 190 -12.80 -23.21 -23.74
N ILE A 191 -13.52 -23.72 -22.75
CA ILE A 191 -12.95 -24.47 -21.62
C ILE A 191 -12.49 -25.89 -21.90
N GLY A 192 -12.64 -26.36 -23.17
CA GLY A 192 -12.35 -27.75 -23.55
C GLY A 192 -10.92 -28.20 -23.32
N SER A 193 -9.94 -27.31 -23.42
CA SER A 193 -8.53 -27.59 -23.12
C SER A 193 -7.80 -26.30 -22.68
N ILE A 194 -6.58 -26.45 -22.14
CA ILE A 194 -5.76 -25.29 -21.80
C ILE A 194 -5.30 -24.53 -23.07
N GLU A 195 -5.08 -25.25 -24.17
CA GLU A 195 -4.73 -24.66 -25.46
C GLU A 195 -5.87 -23.76 -25.98
N ASN A 196 -7.12 -24.20 -25.84
CA ASN A 196 -8.28 -23.39 -26.21
C ASN A 196 -8.38 -22.14 -25.36
N ARG A 197 -8.23 -22.27 -24.02
CA ARG A 197 -8.28 -21.12 -23.11
C ARG A 197 -7.13 -20.14 -23.32
N ALA A 198 -5.96 -20.63 -23.68
CA ALA A 198 -4.77 -19.82 -23.96
C ALA A 198 -4.77 -19.19 -25.36
N ARG A 199 -5.60 -19.69 -26.31
CA ARG A 199 -5.58 -19.32 -27.74
C ARG A 199 -5.70 -17.82 -27.96
N PHE A 200 -6.61 -17.14 -27.23
CA PHE A 200 -6.76 -15.69 -27.34
C PHE A 200 -5.44 -14.95 -27.13
N ILE A 201 -4.67 -15.39 -26.15
CA ILE A 201 -3.40 -14.76 -25.76
C ILE A 201 -2.27 -15.18 -26.72
N THR A 202 -2.17 -16.48 -27.06
CA THR A 202 -1.11 -16.96 -27.95
C THR A 202 -1.19 -16.32 -29.33
N GLU A 203 -2.39 -16.14 -29.89
CA GLU A 203 -2.60 -15.48 -31.19
C GLU A 203 -2.25 -13.98 -31.14
N ILE A 204 -2.44 -13.29 -29.99
CA ILE A 204 -1.93 -11.92 -29.80
C ILE A 204 -0.41 -11.90 -29.79
N ILE A 205 0.25 -12.82 -29.06
CA ILE A 205 1.71 -12.93 -29.01
C ILE A 205 2.26 -13.14 -30.43
N GLU A 206 1.73 -14.12 -31.17
CA GLU A 206 2.14 -14.42 -32.52
C GLU A 206 1.92 -13.22 -33.46
N GLY A 207 0.78 -12.52 -33.31
CA GLY A 207 0.47 -11.31 -34.06
C GLY A 207 1.47 -10.20 -33.83
N VAL A 208 1.81 -9.91 -32.55
CA VAL A 208 2.81 -8.91 -32.17
C VAL A 208 4.19 -9.29 -32.72
N LYS A 209 4.63 -10.53 -32.56
CA LYS A 209 5.92 -11.01 -33.09
C LYS A 209 5.99 -10.96 -34.63
N LYS A 210 4.89 -11.21 -35.28
CA LYS A 210 4.81 -11.13 -36.76
C LYS A 210 4.89 -9.68 -37.26
N GLU A 211 4.13 -8.78 -36.64
CA GLU A 211 3.98 -7.40 -37.14
C GLU A 211 5.07 -6.45 -36.63
N CYS A 212 5.54 -6.63 -35.35
CA CYS A 212 6.59 -5.82 -34.75
C CYS A 212 8.00 -6.43 -34.91
N GLY A 213 8.09 -7.67 -35.35
CA GLY A 213 9.34 -8.42 -35.49
C GLY A 213 9.69 -9.24 -34.23
N PRO A 214 10.55 -10.28 -34.38
CA PRO A 214 10.88 -11.20 -33.29
C PRO A 214 11.65 -10.53 -32.15
N ASP A 215 12.34 -9.45 -32.42
CA ASP A 215 13.19 -8.71 -31.45
C ASP A 215 12.39 -7.71 -30.61
N PHE A 216 11.11 -7.43 -30.92
CA PHE A 216 10.26 -6.60 -30.07
C PHE A 216 9.75 -7.44 -28.91
N ASN A 217 10.20 -7.11 -27.68
CA ASN A 217 9.95 -7.93 -26.52
C ASN A 217 8.51 -7.88 -26.05
N MET A 218 8.00 -9.02 -25.62
CA MET A 218 6.65 -9.15 -25.09
C MET A 218 6.64 -9.93 -23.78
N GLN A 219 6.04 -9.35 -22.76
CA GLN A 219 5.82 -9.94 -21.44
C GLN A 219 4.34 -10.29 -21.24
N ILE A 220 4.07 -11.38 -20.56
CA ILE A 220 2.72 -11.76 -20.16
C ILE A 220 2.58 -11.68 -18.64
N LEU A 221 1.65 -10.88 -18.18
CA LEU A 221 1.20 -10.88 -16.78
C LEU A 221 0.09 -11.93 -16.62
N ILE A 222 0.29 -12.89 -15.72
CA ILE A 222 -0.67 -13.99 -15.47
C ILE A 222 -1.00 -14.09 -13.96
N ASN A 223 -2.24 -14.47 -13.64
CA ASN A 223 -2.54 -15.06 -12.34
C ASN A 223 -1.91 -16.45 -12.28
N CYS A 224 -0.89 -16.65 -11.48
CA CYS A 224 -0.17 -17.91 -11.38
C CYS A 224 -1.04 -19.06 -10.86
N ILE A 225 -2.01 -18.72 -10.05
CA ILE A 225 -2.95 -19.60 -9.41
C ILE A 225 -4.17 -18.77 -9.01
N GLU A 226 -5.36 -19.21 -9.32
CA GLU A 226 -6.59 -18.64 -8.80
C GLU A 226 -6.92 -19.31 -7.48
N GLU A 227 -7.42 -18.55 -6.52
CA GLU A 227 -7.49 -19.02 -5.15
C GLU A 227 -8.54 -20.11 -4.97
N ASN A 228 -9.72 -19.89 -5.51
CA ASN A 228 -10.84 -20.83 -5.36
C ASN A 228 -12.01 -20.46 -6.28
N ASP A 229 -13.05 -21.28 -6.29
CA ASP A 229 -14.24 -21.14 -7.12
C ASP A 229 -15.25 -20.10 -6.59
N ASN A 230 -15.02 -19.53 -5.41
CA ASN A 230 -15.94 -18.60 -4.79
C ASN A 230 -15.50 -17.14 -4.98
N ILE A 231 -15.01 -16.83 -6.13
CA ILE A 231 -14.61 -15.47 -6.49
C ILE A 231 -15.88 -14.64 -6.69
N SER A 232 -16.11 -13.66 -5.82
CA SER A 232 -17.16 -12.69 -6.05
C SER A 232 -16.86 -11.86 -7.28
N ASN A 233 -17.81 -11.77 -8.21
CA ASN A 233 -17.73 -10.87 -9.36
C ASN A 233 -17.88 -9.39 -8.95
N ASN A 234 -18.15 -9.10 -7.68
CA ASN A 234 -18.21 -7.76 -7.17
C ASN A 234 -16.87 -7.37 -6.53
N PRO A 235 -16.06 -6.51 -7.18
CA PRO A 235 -14.76 -6.09 -6.66
C PRO A 235 -14.86 -5.29 -5.37
N THR A 236 -16.06 -4.84 -5.00
CA THR A 236 -16.28 -4.09 -3.76
C THR A 236 -16.62 -4.99 -2.58
N ILE A 237 -16.97 -6.25 -2.81
CA ILE A 237 -17.26 -7.23 -1.76
C ILE A 237 -16.05 -8.16 -1.68
N MET A 238 -15.25 -7.97 -0.64
CA MET A 238 -14.35 -9.02 -0.19
C MET A 238 -15.23 -10.12 0.40
N THR A 239 -15.53 -11.13 -0.38
CA THR A 239 -16.22 -12.30 0.14
C THR A 239 -15.34 -12.91 1.20
N LEU A 240 -15.91 -12.99 2.39
CA LEU A 240 -15.44 -13.88 3.43
C LEU A 240 -15.29 -15.25 2.79
N ASP A 241 -14.11 -15.77 2.83
CA ASP A 241 -13.79 -16.94 2.07
C ASP A 241 -14.30 -18.22 2.75
N SER A 242 -15.60 -18.45 2.63
CA SER A 242 -16.14 -19.80 2.88
C SER A 242 -15.53 -20.84 1.93
N ALA A 243 -14.89 -20.39 0.91
CA ALA A 243 -14.39 -21.17 -0.20
C ALA A 243 -12.96 -21.62 -0.03
N VAL A 244 -12.25 -21.18 0.97
CA VAL A 244 -10.98 -21.80 1.35
C VAL A 244 -11.16 -23.26 1.71
N THR A 245 -12.36 -23.63 2.12
CA THR A 245 -12.77 -25.02 2.36
C THR A 245 -13.37 -25.70 1.15
N THR A 246 -13.65 -24.94 0.05
CA THR A 246 -14.24 -25.50 -1.17
C THR A 246 -13.14 -25.99 -2.09
N PRO A 247 -13.21 -27.23 -2.62
CA PRO A 247 -12.24 -27.72 -3.59
C PRO A 247 -12.15 -26.84 -4.82
N HIS A 248 -10.94 -26.63 -5.34
CA HIS A 248 -10.71 -25.96 -6.62
C HIS A 248 -11.27 -26.81 -7.76
N THR A 249 -12.43 -26.46 -8.26
CA THR A 249 -13.06 -27.14 -9.40
C THR A 249 -13.05 -26.33 -10.67
N LEU A 250 -13.22 -25.00 -10.56
CA LEU A 250 -13.26 -24.06 -11.67
C LEU A 250 -12.08 -23.09 -11.70
N ALA A 251 -11.56 -22.73 -10.53
CA ALA A 251 -10.40 -21.84 -10.43
C ALA A 251 -9.16 -22.50 -11.07
N MET A 252 -8.35 -21.70 -11.76
CA MET A 252 -7.14 -22.17 -12.44
C MET A 252 -6.10 -22.62 -11.39
N THR A 253 -5.61 -23.84 -11.54
CA THR A 253 -4.54 -24.39 -10.70
C THR A 253 -3.17 -23.89 -11.14
N MET A 254 -2.15 -24.08 -10.31
CA MET A 254 -0.76 -23.74 -10.66
C MET A 254 -0.28 -24.56 -11.86
N GLU A 255 -0.63 -25.84 -11.94
CA GLU A 255 -0.28 -26.70 -13.07
C GLU A 255 -0.88 -26.22 -14.38
N GLU A 256 -2.13 -25.75 -14.37
CA GLU A 256 -2.79 -25.16 -15.55
C GLU A 256 -2.13 -23.82 -15.92
N GLY A 257 -1.78 -23.00 -14.92
CA GLY A 257 -1.06 -21.74 -15.14
C GLY A 257 0.30 -21.96 -15.79
N ILE A 258 1.06 -22.96 -15.32
CA ILE A 258 2.35 -23.36 -15.91
C ILE A 258 2.15 -23.88 -17.32
N ALA A 259 1.11 -24.69 -17.58
CA ALA A 259 0.81 -25.18 -18.92
C ALA A 259 0.49 -24.03 -19.88
N ALA A 260 -0.31 -23.05 -19.44
CA ALA A 260 -0.57 -21.84 -20.24
C ALA A 260 0.73 -21.05 -20.52
N ALA A 261 1.57 -20.84 -19.50
CA ALA A 261 2.83 -20.13 -19.65
C ALA A 261 3.78 -20.79 -20.67
N LYS A 262 3.81 -22.11 -20.74
CA LYS A 262 4.56 -22.85 -21.78
C LYS A 262 4.02 -22.58 -23.18
N LEU A 263 2.70 -22.47 -23.34
CA LEU A 263 2.11 -22.10 -24.62
C LEU A 263 2.47 -20.66 -25.01
N PHE A 264 2.53 -19.75 -24.04
CA PHE A 264 2.97 -18.37 -24.29
C PHE A 264 4.44 -18.31 -24.70
N GLU A 265 5.32 -19.06 -24.02
CA GLU A 265 6.73 -19.18 -24.42
C GLU A 265 6.88 -19.72 -25.83
N GLN A 266 6.12 -20.76 -26.19
CA GLN A 266 6.12 -21.33 -27.54
C GLN A 266 5.61 -20.35 -28.61
N ALA A 267 4.66 -19.48 -28.24
CA ALA A 267 4.14 -18.45 -29.13
C ALA A 267 5.11 -17.26 -29.31
N GLY A 268 6.19 -17.18 -28.52
CA GLY A 268 7.22 -16.15 -28.62
C GLY A 268 7.25 -15.14 -27.50
N CYS A 269 6.60 -15.39 -26.35
CA CYS A 269 6.72 -14.56 -25.17
C CYS A 269 8.17 -14.56 -24.66
N ASP A 270 8.70 -13.39 -24.27
CA ASP A 270 10.09 -13.21 -23.86
C ASP A 270 10.29 -13.22 -22.34
N SER A 271 9.25 -12.95 -21.56
CA SER A 271 9.28 -13.03 -20.08
C SER A 271 7.88 -13.18 -19.50
N MET A 272 7.85 -13.68 -18.27
CA MET A 272 6.60 -13.81 -17.50
C MET A 272 6.60 -12.82 -16.33
N HIS A 273 5.46 -12.18 -16.11
CA HIS A 273 5.12 -11.44 -14.93
C HIS A 273 4.14 -12.26 -14.09
N LEU A 274 4.65 -12.80 -13.00
CA LEU A 274 3.94 -13.76 -12.17
C LEU A 274 3.27 -13.05 -11.00
N ARG A 275 1.96 -13.23 -10.86
CA ARG A 275 1.14 -12.59 -9.83
C ARG A 275 0.25 -13.63 -9.16
N LEU A 276 -0.08 -13.39 -7.89
CA LEU A 276 -1.03 -14.23 -7.14
C LEU A 276 -2.47 -13.78 -7.40
N GLY A 277 -3.36 -14.72 -7.65
CA GLY A 277 -4.81 -14.65 -7.65
C GLY A 277 -5.49 -13.52 -8.40
N PRO A 278 -6.81 -13.49 -8.38
CA PRO A 278 -7.58 -12.41 -9.00
C PRO A 278 -7.44 -11.10 -8.23
N LEU A 279 -7.39 -9.99 -8.98
CA LEU A 279 -7.26 -8.65 -8.43
C LEU A 279 -8.44 -8.28 -7.54
N GLY A 280 -8.15 -7.68 -6.40
CA GLY A 280 -9.14 -7.06 -5.53
C GLY A 280 -9.90 -8.02 -4.64
N HIS A 281 -9.74 -9.32 -4.83
CA HIS A 281 -10.42 -10.34 -4.04
C HIS A 281 -9.51 -11.02 -3.02
N HIS A 282 -8.20 -11.04 -3.26
CA HIS A 282 -7.26 -11.62 -2.34
C HIS A 282 -6.35 -10.58 -1.69
N VAL A 283 -6.39 -10.53 -0.38
CA VAL A 283 -5.66 -9.54 0.44
C VAL A 283 -4.15 -9.66 0.29
N ALA A 284 -3.64 -10.86 0.07
CA ALA A 284 -2.22 -11.09 -0.14
C ALA A 284 -1.65 -10.25 -1.29
N GLN A 285 -2.44 -9.90 -2.29
CA GLN A 285 -2.00 -9.04 -3.39
C GLN A 285 -1.81 -7.59 -2.99
N PHE A 286 -2.67 -7.11 -2.10
CA PHE A 286 -2.62 -5.74 -1.63
C PHE A 286 -1.93 -5.63 -0.27
N GLY A 287 -1.55 -6.78 0.33
CA GLY A 287 -0.67 -6.89 1.48
C GLY A 287 -0.82 -5.80 2.52
N ALA A 288 -2.01 -5.69 3.11
CA ALA A 288 -2.05 -5.17 4.44
C ALA A 288 -1.59 -6.32 5.34
N ASP A 289 -0.57 -6.08 6.12
CA ASP A 289 0.03 -7.09 6.97
C ASP A 289 -0.95 -7.64 8.02
N LEU A 290 -2.02 -6.92 8.27
CA LEU A 290 -3.13 -7.36 9.11
C LEU A 290 -3.64 -8.76 8.72
N TYR A 291 -3.69 -9.05 7.42
CA TYR A 291 -4.04 -10.39 6.92
C TYR A 291 -3.12 -11.47 7.47
N PHE A 292 -1.80 -11.25 7.38
CA PHE A 292 -0.81 -12.24 7.80
C PHE A 292 -0.76 -12.41 9.31
N ILE A 293 -0.96 -11.33 10.05
CA ILE A 293 -0.99 -11.36 11.51
C ILE A 293 -2.22 -12.13 12.00
N LEU A 294 -3.39 -11.83 11.45
CA LEU A 294 -4.62 -12.48 11.87
C LEU A 294 -4.65 -13.97 11.55
N ASN A 295 -3.94 -14.42 10.53
CA ASN A 295 -3.78 -15.86 10.27
C ASN A 295 -3.06 -16.64 11.38
N GLY A 296 -2.25 -15.98 12.19
CA GLY A 296 -1.60 -16.61 13.35
C GLY A 296 -2.48 -16.71 14.59
N ILE A 297 -3.68 -16.12 14.58
CA ILE A 297 -4.60 -16.11 15.71
C ILE A 297 -5.55 -17.32 15.60
N GLU A 298 -5.59 -18.17 16.63
CA GLU A 298 -6.45 -19.34 16.66
C GLU A 298 -7.92 -18.97 16.37
N GLY A 299 -8.51 -19.64 15.40
CA GLY A 299 -9.89 -19.40 14.98
C GLY A 299 -10.11 -18.16 14.12
N CYS A 300 -9.05 -17.47 13.72
CA CYS A 300 -9.09 -16.29 12.88
C CYS A 300 -8.29 -16.47 11.61
N THR A 301 -8.81 -15.95 10.52
CA THR A 301 -8.06 -15.71 9.29
C THR A 301 -7.90 -14.20 9.10
N GLY A 302 -7.13 -13.79 8.14
CA GLY A 302 -7.07 -12.38 7.74
C GLY A 302 -8.44 -11.77 7.38
N PHE A 303 -9.46 -12.59 7.18
CA PHE A 303 -10.86 -12.20 6.94
C PHE A 303 -11.81 -12.61 8.06
N GLY A 304 -11.29 -13.07 9.19
CA GLY A 304 -12.11 -13.47 10.31
C GLY A 304 -12.83 -14.82 10.13
N THR A 305 -12.44 -15.66 9.19
CA THR A 305 -12.91 -17.04 9.05
C THR A 305 -11.87 -18.03 9.55
N GLN A 306 -12.28 -19.23 9.91
CA GLN A 306 -11.33 -20.28 10.28
C GLN A 306 -10.60 -20.77 9.02
N TYR A 307 -9.35 -20.40 8.91
CA TYR A 307 -8.52 -20.64 7.76
C TYR A 307 -7.23 -21.37 8.16
N ASP A 308 -6.87 -22.35 7.39
CA ASP A 308 -5.57 -23.01 7.53
C ASP A 308 -4.61 -22.38 6.49
N PHE A 309 -3.80 -21.45 6.94
CA PHE A 309 -2.83 -20.76 6.08
C PHE A 309 -1.88 -21.71 5.36
N SER A 310 -1.61 -22.89 5.95
CA SER A 310 -0.79 -23.91 5.30
C SER A 310 -1.40 -24.46 4.01
N LYS A 311 -2.71 -24.32 3.84
CA LYS A 311 -3.43 -24.73 2.63
C LYS A 311 -3.65 -23.58 1.63
N ASN A 312 -3.40 -22.36 2.05
CA ASN A 312 -3.53 -21.20 1.18
C ASN A 312 -2.55 -21.33 0.02
N TRP A 313 -3.03 -21.11 -1.21
CA TRP A 313 -2.20 -21.26 -2.39
C TRP A 313 -1.47 -22.61 -2.42
N GLN A 314 -2.15 -23.66 -2.02
CA GLN A 314 -1.60 -25.03 -1.95
C GLN A 314 -0.35 -25.13 -1.05
N GLY A 315 -0.25 -24.26 -0.03
CA GLY A 315 0.89 -24.24 0.88
C GLY A 315 2.14 -23.56 0.32
N MET A 316 2.03 -22.87 -0.81
CA MET A 316 3.18 -22.27 -1.49
C MET A 316 3.56 -20.88 -0.99
N LEU A 317 2.69 -20.21 -0.23
CA LEU A 317 3.00 -18.87 0.24
C LEU A 317 4.08 -18.85 1.32
N ILE A 318 5.01 -17.91 1.20
CA ILE A 318 6.01 -17.65 2.24
C ILE A 318 5.37 -16.75 3.30
N GLY A 319 5.30 -17.25 4.54
CA GLY A 319 4.75 -16.48 5.65
C GLY A 319 5.81 -15.66 6.38
N ASN A 320 5.63 -14.37 6.40
CA ASN A 320 6.23 -13.45 7.37
C ASN A 320 5.22 -12.35 7.69
N THR A 321 5.53 -11.50 8.66
CA THR A 321 4.63 -10.43 9.10
C THR A 321 4.34 -9.39 8.05
N SER A 322 5.23 -9.22 7.08
CA SER A 322 5.14 -8.17 6.08
C SER A 322 4.48 -8.61 4.78
N GLY A 323 4.31 -9.90 4.55
CA GLY A 323 3.90 -10.46 3.26
C GLY A 323 4.90 -10.19 2.14
N CYS A 324 6.09 -9.70 2.48
CA CYS A 324 7.14 -9.36 1.54
C CYS A 324 7.70 -10.62 0.88
N GLY A 325 7.75 -10.66 -0.46
CA GLY A 325 8.23 -11.81 -1.20
C GLY A 325 7.32 -13.04 -1.18
N ILE A 326 6.07 -12.87 -0.79
CA ILE A 326 5.11 -13.97 -0.58
C ILE A 326 4.93 -14.88 -1.81
N GLY A 327 5.07 -14.36 -3.02
CA GLY A 327 4.89 -15.10 -4.28
C GLY A 327 6.13 -15.87 -4.76
N LEU A 328 7.27 -15.80 -4.06
CA LEU A 328 8.55 -16.33 -4.57
C LEU A 328 8.55 -17.84 -4.78
N ASN A 329 7.93 -18.62 -3.91
CA ASN A 329 7.88 -20.08 -4.09
C ASN A 329 7.01 -20.47 -5.29
N VAL A 330 5.90 -19.76 -5.53
CA VAL A 330 5.07 -19.97 -6.72
C VAL A 330 5.87 -19.61 -7.99
N ALA A 331 6.57 -18.49 -7.96
CA ALA A 331 7.43 -18.07 -9.08
C ALA A 331 8.53 -19.11 -9.38
N ALA A 332 9.11 -19.72 -8.34
CA ALA A 332 10.11 -20.77 -8.50
C ALA A 332 9.59 -21.99 -9.29
N GLU A 333 8.32 -22.37 -9.11
CA GLU A 333 7.74 -23.48 -9.86
C GLU A 333 7.56 -23.14 -11.37
N TYR A 334 7.15 -21.90 -11.67
CA TYR A 334 7.11 -21.42 -13.06
C TYR A 334 8.50 -21.39 -13.68
N LYS A 335 9.47 -20.83 -12.95
CA LYS A 335 10.85 -20.73 -13.43
C LYS A 335 11.50 -22.09 -13.72
N LYS A 336 11.20 -23.13 -12.94
CA LYS A 336 11.64 -24.51 -13.23
C LYS A 336 11.09 -25.06 -14.52
N ALA A 337 9.92 -24.59 -14.95
CA ALA A 337 9.19 -25.11 -16.09
C ALA A 337 9.41 -24.34 -17.40
N LEU A 338 9.96 -23.13 -17.32
CA LEU A 338 10.15 -22.20 -18.44
C LEU A 338 11.64 -21.90 -18.66
N SER A 339 12.03 -21.56 -19.88
CA SER A 339 13.38 -21.12 -20.23
C SER A 339 13.52 -19.59 -20.27
N ILE A 340 12.41 -18.87 -20.38
CA ILE A 340 12.38 -17.41 -20.38
C ILE A 340 12.44 -16.84 -18.96
N PRO A 341 12.94 -15.61 -18.78
CA PRO A 341 12.97 -14.95 -17.49
C PRO A 341 11.58 -14.81 -16.83
N CYS A 342 11.55 -15.07 -15.53
CA CYS A 342 10.35 -14.97 -14.70
C CYS A 342 10.52 -13.90 -13.64
N GLY A 343 9.71 -12.85 -13.72
CA GLY A 343 9.57 -11.84 -12.68
C GLY A 343 8.35 -12.11 -11.82
N VAL A 344 8.42 -11.75 -10.56
CA VAL A 344 7.32 -11.89 -9.61
C VAL A 344 6.93 -10.54 -9.04
N VAL A 345 5.63 -10.31 -8.93
CA VAL A 345 5.02 -9.19 -8.19
C VAL A 345 4.34 -9.73 -6.94
N THR A 346 3.78 -8.93 -6.14
CA THR A 346 3.18 -9.11 -4.84
C THR A 346 4.15 -8.75 -3.74
N TYR A 347 4.11 -7.54 -3.38
CA TYR A 347 4.92 -6.83 -2.41
C TYR A 347 6.39 -7.33 -2.30
N ASN A 348 7.21 -6.89 -3.22
CA ASN A 348 8.66 -7.05 -3.13
C ASN A 348 9.30 -5.74 -2.63
N ASP A 349 10.15 -5.84 -1.64
CA ASP A 349 10.85 -4.71 -1.04
C ASP A 349 12.27 -5.10 -0.61
N PRO A 350 13.23 -5.13 -1.54
CA PRO A 350 14.61 -5.47 -1.25
C PRO A 350 15.29 -4.60 -0.18
N ALA A 351 14.87 -3.34 0.00
CA ALA A 351 15.41 -2.51 1.08
C ALA A 351 14.90 -2.94 2.46
N HIS A 352 13.68 -3.51 2.53
CA HIS A 352 13.13 -4.05 3.77
C HIS A 352 13.80 -5.36 4.18
N ALA A 353 14.17 -6.21 3.23
CA ALA A 353 14.77 -7.53 3.46
C ALA A 353 15.91 -7.83 2.45
N PRO A 354 17.06 -7.14 2.54
CA PRO A 354 18.09 -7.20 1.50
C PRO A 354 18.65 -8.60 1.25
N ASP A 355 19.09 -9.29 2.28
CA ASP A 355 19.69 -10.63 2.16
C ASP A 355 18.69 -11.66 1.65
N PHE A 356 17.42 -11.51 2.04
CA PHE A 356 16.35 -12.41 1.62
C PHE A 356 16.08 -12.33 0.10
N PHE A 357 16.04 -11.11 -0.45
CA PHE A 357 15.80 -10.93 -1.89
C PHE A 357 17.03 -11.27 -2.72
N GLU A 358 18.24 -10.97 -2.25
CA GLU A 358 19.47 -11.41 -2.90
C GLU A 358 19.52 -12.94 -2.96
N GLN A 359 19.25 -13.62 -1.83
CA GLN A 359 19.23 -15.08 -1.76
C GLN A 359 18.15 -15.69 -2.67
N ALA A 360 16.99 -15.05 -2.78
CA ALA A 360 15.93 -15.54 -3.68
C ALA A 360 16.35 -15.54 -5.15
N LEU A 361 17.16 -14.57 -5.59
CA LEU A 361 17.74 -14.55 -6.94
C LEU A 361 18.84 -15.60 -7.08
N GLU A 362 19.74 -15.73 -6.11
CA GLU A 362 20.81 -16.74 -6.10
C GLU A 362 20.24 -18.16 -6.15
N ASP A 363 19.15 -18.42 -5.42
CA ASP A 363 18.44 -19.69 -5.40
C ASP A 363 17.62 -19.95 -6.68
N GLY A 364 17.54 -18.98 -7.58
CA GLY A 364 16.76 -19.07 -8.80
C GLY A 364 15.25 -19.12 -8.59
N LYS A 365 14.74 -18.48 -7.53
CA LYS A 365 13.29 -18.40 -7.30
C LYS A 365 12.59 -17.43 -8.26
N ALA A 366 13.28 -16.38 -8.67
CA ALA A 366 12.87 -15.44 -9.69
C ALA A 366 14.09 -14.90 -10.42
N ASP A 367 13.90 -14.24 -11.57
CA ASP A 367 14.97 -13.56 -12.31
C ASP A 367 15.00 -12.07 -12.03
N PHE A 368 13.86 -11.47 -11.73
CA PHE A 368 13.69 -10.05 -11.40
C PHE A 368 12.45 -9.81 -10.53
N PHE A 369 12.40 -8.67 -9.89
CA PHE A 369 11.29 -8.26 -9.02
C PHE A 369 10.51 -7.12 -9.66
N LEU A 370 9.19 -7.33 -9.82
CA LEU A 370 8.28 -6.27 -10.19
C LEU A 370 7.80 -5.58 -8.90
N MET A 371 7.93 -4.26 -8.89
CA MET A 371 7.69 -3.44 -7.72
C MET A 371 6.83 -2.24 -8.09
N THR A 372 5.94 -1.84 -7.20
CA THR A 372 5.14 -0.62 -7.37
C THR A 372 5.27 0.28 -6.16
N ARG A 373 4.74 -0.16 -5.02
CA ARG A 373 4.61 0.69 -3.82
C ARG A 373 5.93 1.26 -3.30
N PRO A 374 7.01 0.47 -3.11
CA PRO A 374 8.29 1.01 -2.67
C PRO A 374 8.86 2.07 -3.62
N LEU A 375 8.80 1.83 -4.93
CA LEU A 375 9.28 2.77 -5.95
C LEU A 375 8.39 4.03 -6.09
N THR A 376 7.12 3.93 -5.72
CA THR A 376 6.20 5.08 -5.71
C THR A 376 6.43 5.97 -4.47
N VAL A 377 6.80 5.36 -3.35
CA VAL A 377 7.10 6.09 -2.11
C VAL A 377 8.45 6.79 -2.20
N ASP A 378 9.46 6.14 -2.75
CA ASP A 378 10.79 6.71 -2.95
C ASP A 378 11.25 6.47 -4.40
N MET A 379 11.25 7.51 -5.20
CA MET A 379 11.67 7.40 -6.60
C MET A 379 13.18 7.20 -6.77
N GLU A 380 13.99 7.52 -5.74
CA GLU A 380 15.44 7.28 -5.72
C GLU A 380 15.81 5.92 -5.09
N TYR A 381 14.83 5.10 -4.81
CA TYR A 381 14.96 3.81 -4.11
C TYR A 381 16.14 2.96 -4.60
N VAL A 382 16.23 2.74 -5.92
CA VAL A 382 17.22 1.83 -6.50
C VAL A 382 18.65 2.38 -6.34
N ASN A 383 18.83 3.68 -6.59
CA ASN A 383 20.13 4.33 -6.41
C ASN A 383 20.55 4.32 -4.93
N LYS A 384 19.66 4.67 -4.02
CA LYS A 384 19.93 4.64 -2.57
C LYS A 384 20.31 3.24 -2.09
N LEU A 385 19.56 2.21 -2.54
CA LEU A 385 19.87 0.82 -2.20
C LEU A 385 21.23 0.40 -2.73
N LYS A 386 21.55 0.76 -3.99
CA LYS A 386 22.85 0.48 -4.61
C LYS A 386 24.03 1.14 -3.87
N GLU A 387 23.81 2.32 -3.35
CA GLU A 387 24.80 3.10 -2.61
C GLU A 387 24.89 2.72 -1.12
N GLY A 388 24.07 1.77 -0.66
CA GLY A 388 24.05 1.33 0.73
C GLY A 388 23.34 2.32 1.67
N ARG A 389 22.60 3.29 1.15
CA ARG A 389 21.85 4.32 1.91
C ARG A 389 20.44 3.86 2.26
N ILE A 390 20.31 2.66 2.83
CA ILE A 390 19.01 2.04 3.12
C ILE A 390 18.21 2.85 4.14
N ASP A 391 18.87 3.44 5.14
CA ASP A 391 18.24 4.29 6.16
C ASP A 391 17.73 5.64 5.63
N GLU A 392 18.05 5.96 4.39
CA GLU A 392 17.56 7.15 3.67
C GLU A 392 16.40 6.84 2.73
N ILE A 393 16.05 5.56 2.54
CA ILE A 393 14.91 5.15 1.72
C ILE A 393 13.62 5.36 2.49
N ALA A 394 12.68 6.12 1.90
CA ALA A 394 11.35 6.29 2.45
C ALA A 394 10.59 4.95 2.43
N PRO A 395 10.17 4.41 3.59
CA PRO A 395 9.59 3.08 3.65
C PRO A 395 8.13 3.08 3.23
N CYS A 396 7.70 2.08 2.48
CA CYS A 396 6.28 1.83 2.28
C CYS A 396 5.65 1.28 3.58
N THR A 397 4.62 1.96 4.11
CA THR A 397 3.90 1.51 5.31
C THR A 397 2.79 0.51 5.01
N ARG A 398 2.61 0.08 3.77
CA ARG A 398 1.63 -0.93 3.34
C ARG A 398 0.16 -0.61 3.67
N CYS A 399 -0.14 0.64 3.91
CA CYS A 399 -1.47 1.14 4.30
C CYS A 399 -2.51 1.18 3.18
N LEU A 400 -2.10 0.96 1.92
CA LEU A 400 -2.97 0.97 0.72
C LEU A 400 -3.66 2.31 0.42
N HIS A 401 -3.26 3.42 1.04
CA HIS A 401 -3.81 4.74 0.72
C HIS A 401 -3.58 5.16 -0.74
N CYS A 402 -2.49 4.70 -1.35
CA CYS A 402 -2.17 4.98 -2.75
C CYS A 402 -2.99 4.15 -3.76
N HIS A 403 -3.80 3.18 -3.31
CA HIS A 403 -4.64 2.39 -4.21
C HIS A 403 -5.91 3.15 -4.58
N ILE A 404 -5.93 3.77 -5.76
CA ILE A 404 -6.99 4.68 -6.21
C ILE A 404 -8.33 3.99 -6.27
N GLY A 405 -8.42 2.83 -6.93
CA GLY A 405 -9.68 2.12 -7.16
C GLY A 405 -10.41 1.75 -5.87
N SER A 406 -9.70 1.58 -4.73
CA SER A 406 -10.31 1.34 -3.44
C SER A 406 -10.66 2.61 -2.66
N ASN A 407 -10.13 3.77 -3.07
CA ASN A 407 -10.26 5.03 -2.33
C ASN A 407 -10.98 6.13 -3.10
N GLU A 408 -11.58 5.83 -4.25
CA GLU A 408 -12.29 6.82 -5.09
C GLU A 408 -13.42 7.55 -4.36
N ALA A 409 -14.12 6.86 -3.47
CA ALA A 409 -15.24 7.42 -2.72
C ALA A 409 -14.80 8.44 -1.65
N ASN A 410 -13.52 8.44 -1.26
CA ASN A 410 -12.98 9.36 -0.26
C ASN A 410 -11.62 9.91 -0.71
N ALA A 411 -11.64 11.06 -1.38
CA ALA A 411 -10.44 11.71 -1.90
C ALA A 411 -9.39 11.99 -0.82
N GLN A 412 -9.78 12.18 0.44
CA GLN A 412 -8.85 12.39 1.56
C GLN A 412 -7.99 11.15 1.85
N MET A 413 -8.44 9.96 1.44
CA MET A 413 -7.73 8.71 1.65
C MET A 413 -6.75 8.35 0.54
N ALA A 414 -6.71 9.12 -0.54
CA ALA A 414 -5.93 8.78 -1.74
C ALA A 414 -4.49 9.31 -1.73
N TYR A 415 -3.96 9.62 -0.55
CA TYR A 415 -2.60 10.15 -0.40
C TYR A 415 -1.69 9.15 0.30
N CYS A 416 -0.45 9.07 -0.19
CA CYS A 416 0.55 8.27 0.48
C CYS A 416 0.80 8.78 1.91
N ARG A 417 0.91 7.87 2.85
CA ARG A 417 1.19 8.15 4.26
C ARG A 417 2.63 8.64 4.49
N VAL A 418 3.52 8.44 3.54
CA VAL A 418 4.95 8.75 3.66
C VAL A 418 5.37 9.84 2.69
N ASN A 419 5.06 9.69 1.41
CA ASN A 419 5.38 10.68 0.39
C ASN A 419 4.15 11.55 0.07
N ALA A 420 4.14 12.76 0.60
CA ALA A 420 3.04 13.71 0.46
C ALA A 420 2.73 14.11 -0.99
N LEU A 421 3.64 13.86 -1.93
CA LEU A 421 3.49 14.24 -3.34
C LEU A 421 2.94 13.10 -4.21
N THR A 422 2.93 11.88 -3.70
CA THR A 422 2.42 10.72 -4.45
C THR A 422 0.98 10.97 -4.91
N GLN A 423 0.75 10.89 -6.22
CA GLN A 423 -0.54 11.12 -6.90
C GLN A 423 -1.11 12.54 -6.79
N ARG A 424 -0.54 13.40 -5.96
CA ARG A 424 -1.07 14.73 -5.70
C ARG A 424 -1.00 15.62 -6.94
N VAL A 425 0.13 15.59 -7.64
CA VAL A 425 0.33 16.37 -8.87
C VAL A 425 -0.75 16.07 -9.90
N MET A 426 -1.09 14.78 -10.07
CA MET A 426 -2.04 14.31 -11.08
C MET A 426 -3.50 14.51 -10.69
N ARG A 427 -3.81 14.56 -9.39
CA ARG A 427 -5.18 14.69 -8.91
C ARG A 427 -5.60 16.11 -8.60
N GLU A 428 -4.67 16.97 -8.18
CA GLU A 428 -4.98 18.29 -7.64
C GLU A 428 -4.22 19.43 -8.36
N GLY A 429 -3.40 19.10 -9.38
CA GLY A 429 -2.49 20.08 -9.97
C GLY A 429 -1.50 20.65 -8.95
N GLY A 430 -1.11 19.81 -7.96
CA GLY A 430 -0.16 20.18 -6.91
C GLY A 430 1.21 20.58 -7.46
N PRO A 431 2.27 20.65 -6.62
CA PRO A 431 3.60 21.02 -7.10
C PRO A 431 4.00 20.10 -8.25
N ALA A 432 4.26 20.68 -9.42
CA ALA A 432 4.58 19.94 -10.64
C ALA A 432 5.93 19.21 -10.56
N THR A 433 6.66 19.39 -9.47
CA THR A 433 7.99 18.80 -9.26
C THR A 433 8.13 18.20 -7.87
N TYR A 434 8.84 17.08 -7.79
CA TYR A 434 9.33 16.52 -6.53
C TYR A 434 10.52 17.31 -5.98
N GLU A 435 11.15 18.14 -6.79
CA GLU A 435 12.25 19.01 -6.38
C GLU A 435 11.77 20.10 -5.42
N LEU A 436 12.64 20.49 -4.50
CA LEU A 436 12.39 21.55 -3.54
C LEU A 436 13.08 22.81 -4.03
N GLU A 437 12.31 23.88 -4.20
CA GLU A 437 12.85 25.19 -4.47
C GLU A 437 13.63 25.70 -3.24
N PRO A 438 14.90 26.09 -3.38
CA PRO A 438 15.64 26.69 -2.30
C PRO A 438 14.93 27.95 -1.78
N ALA A 439 15.03 28.20 -0.48
CA ALA A 439 14.49 29.41 0.12
C ALA A 439 15.21 30.66 -0.45
N ALA A 440 14.44 31.65 -0.92
CA ALA A 440 15.00 32.90 -1.41
C ALA A 440 15.78 33.66 -0.31
N THR A 441 15.32 33.53 0.94
CA THR A 441 15.98 34.06 2.13
C THR A 441 15.85 33.05 3.25
N PRO A 442 16.96 32.54 3.79
CA PRO A 442 16.91 31.66 4.96
C PRO A 442 16.24 32.33 6.16
N LYS A 443 15.34 31.61 6.81
CA LYS A 443 14.62 32.04 8.02
C LYS A 443 15.04 31.20 9.22
N LYS A 444 14.86 31.75 10.43
CA LYS A 444 14.86 30.99 11.67
C LYS A 444 13.47 30.43 11.88
N VAL A 445 13.31 29.10 11.73
CA VAL A 445 12.02 28.41 11.80
C VAL A 445 11.94 27.60 13.08
N MET A 446 10.91 27.83 13.88
CA MET A 446 10.59 27.05 15.05
C MET A 446 9.46 26.07 14.73
N VAL A 447 9.72 24.77 14.88
CA VAL A 447 8.70 23.71 14.73
C VAL A 447 8.34 23.20 16.11
N ILE A 448 7.06 23.22 16.46
CA ILE A 448 6.54 22.83 17.77
C ILE A 448 5.77 21.53 17.64
N GLY A 449 6.35 20.45 18.17
CA GLY A 449 5.82 19.08 18.12
C GLY A 449 6.64 18.15 17.23
N GLY A 450 7.11 17.05 17.80
CA GLY A 450 7.95 16.02 17.18
C GLY A 450 7.17 14.83 16.65
N GLY A 451 5.89 15.02 16.30
CA GLY A 451 5.08 14.04 15.59
C GLY A 451 5.35 13.99 14.08
N PRO A 452 4.65 13.14 13.30
CA PRO A 452 4.89 13.00 11.86
C PRO A 452 4.75 14.31 11.08
N ALA A 453 3.77 15.16 11.41
CA ALA A 453 3.59 16.45 10.76
C ALA A 453 4.77 17.40 11.01
N GLY A 454 5.21 17.51 12.27
CA GLY A 454 6.32 18.40 12.65
C GLY A 454 7.65 17.93 12.09
N MET A 455 7.95 16.63 12.14
CA MET A 455 9.18 16.08 11.56
C MET A 455 9.22 16.28 10.03
N GLU A 456 8.09 16.06 9.34
CA GLU A 456 8.00 16.32 7.90
C GLU A 456 8.21 17.80 7.57
N ALA A 457 7.54 18.71 8.29
CA ALA A 457 7.70 20.15 8.08
C ALA A 457 9.14 20.60 8.32
N ALA A 458 9.76 20.12 9.40
CA ALA A 458 11.13 20.48 9.76
C ALA A 458 12.14 20.02 8.69
N ARG A 459 12.04 18.76 8.20
CA ARG A 459 12.96 18.27 7.18
C ARG A 459 12.80 19.03 5.84
N ILE A 460 11.57 19.35 5.42
CA ILE A 460 11.32 20.09 4.17
C ILE A 460 11.82 21.51 4.27
N ALA A 461 11.53 22.22 5.37
CA ALA A 461 12.02 23.58 5.57
C ALA A 461 13.56 23.63 5.61
N ALA A 462 14.20 22.68 6.32
CA ALA A 462 15.65 22.59 6.40
C ALA A 462 16.29 22.25 5.03
N ALA A 463 15.69 21.32 4.27
CA ALA A 463 16.15 20.97 2.92
C ALA A 463 16.08 22.15 1.95
N ARG A 464 15.20 23.13 2.18
CA ARG A 464 15.14 24.38 1.44
C ARG A 464 16.17 25.43 1.87
N GLY A 465 16.91 25.17 2.97
CA GLY A 465 17.99 26.04 3.45
C GLY A 465 17.60 26.94 4.63
N HIS A 466 16.48 26.70 5.28
CA HIS A 466 16.13 27.41 6.53
C HIS A 466 16.91 26.87 7.74
N ASN A 467 17.09 27.71 8.76
CA ASN A 467 17.61 27.29 10.07
C ASN A 467 16.46 26.79 10.93
N VAL A 468 16.34 25.48 11.09
CA VAL A 468 15.19 24.84 11.73
C VAL A 468 15.56 24.26 13.08
N THR A 469 14.79 24.63 14.13
CA THR A 469 14.81 23.98 15.44
C THR A 469 13.44 23.35 15.70
N LEU A 470 13.44 22.04 15.98
CA LEU A 470 12.25 21.28 16.33
C LEU A 470 12.22 21.04 17.84
N TYR A 471 11.12 21.41 18.48
CA TYR A 471 10.89 21.24 19.92
C TYR A 471 9.85 20.15 20.16
N GLU A 472 10.16 19.23 21.05
CA GLU A 472 9.25 18.18 21.51
C GLU A 472 9.22 18.14 23.05
N LYS A 473 8.02 18.25 23.63
CA LYS A 473 7.84 18.23 25.09
C LYS A 473 8.21 16.91 25.75
N ARG A 474 8.08 15.81 25.02
CA ARG A 474 8.44 14.47 25.49
C ARG A 474 9.93 14.22 25.30
N GLY A 475 10.44 13.19 25.97
CA GLY A 475 11.86 12.82 25.88
C GLY A 475 12.29 12.14 24.57
N ALA A 476 11.35 11.92 23.64
CA ALA A 476 11.62 11.30 22.36
C ALA A 476 10.62 11.77 21.29
N LEU A 477 11.06 11.73 20.03
CA LEU A 477 10.22 12.04 18.87
C LEU A 477 9.26 10.89 18.55
N GLY A 478 8.19 11.18 17.81
CA GLY A 478 7.32 10.18 17.18
C GLY A 478 6.38 9.43 18.13
N PHE A 479 5.99 10.03 19.27
CA PHE A 479 5.13 9.36 20.25
C PHE A 479 3.88 8.69 19.64
N MET A 480 3.14 9.39 18.77
CA MET A 480 1.94 8.83 18.17
C MET A 480 2.25 7.71 17.15
N LEU A 481 3.42 7.73 16.52
CA LEU A 481 3.90 6.62 15.71
C LEU A 481 4.24 5.40 16.56
N ASP A 482 4.86 5.60 17.73
CA ASP A 482 5.13 4.52 18.69
C ASP A 482 3.83 3.93 19.25
N PHE A 483 2.85 4.77 19.57
CA PHE A 483 1.53 4.33 20.00
C PHE A 483 0.86 3.48 18.90
N ALA A 484 0.81 4.00 17.67
CA ALA A 484 0.19 3.30 16.55
C ALA A 484 0.92 1.98 16.23
N ALA A 485 2.25 1.98 16.21
CA ALA A 485 3.05 0.77 16.02
C ALA A 485 2.80 -0.27 17.13
N SER A 486 2.56 0.18 18.36
CA SER A 486 2.31 -0.71 19.50
C SER A 486 0.92 -1.33 19.47
N VAL A 487 -0.11 -0.55 19.13
CA VAL A 487 -1.50 -1.02 19.11
C VAL A 487 -1.81 -1.83 17.86
N LYS A 488 -1.25 -1.47 16.72
CA LYS A 488 -1.41 -2.19 15.44
C LYS A 488 -0.52 -3.43 15.34
N GLY A 489 0.60 -3.44 16.05
CA GLY A 489 1.64 -4.44 15.85
C GLY A 489 2.46 -4.20 14.55
N PRO A 490 3.13 -5.22 14.01
CA PRO A 490 4.05 -5.07 12.90
C PRO A 490 3.38 -4.93 11.51
N HIS A 491 2.06 -4.87 11.44
CA HIS A 491 1.34 -4.91 10.17
C HIS A 491 1.32 -3.60 9.37
N GLU A 492 1.84 -2.53 9.92
CA GLU A 492 2.00 -1.26 9.22
C GLU A 492 3.34 -0.63 9.58
N ASN A 493 4.37 -0.93 9.04
CA ASN A 493 5.77 -0.44 9.06
C ASN A 493 6.02 0.96 9.68
N LEU A 494 5.29 1.30 10.77
CA LEU A 494 5.29 2.63 11.36
C LEU A 494 6.55 2.95 12.14
N ALA A 495 7.23 1.93 12.66
CA ALA A 495 8.55 2.09 13.28
C ALA A 495 9.59 2.51 12.24
N ASP A 496 9.55 1.94 11.06
CA ASP A 496 10.44 2.32 9.96
C ASP A 496 10.15 3.75 9.47
N LEU A 497 8.87 4.13 9.39
CA LEU A 497 8.49 5.51 9.08
C LEU A 497 9.07 6.50 10.11
N LYS A 498 8.96 6.19 11.40
CA LYS A 498 9.55 7.02 12.45
C LYS A 498 11.06 7.15 12.29
N ASN A 499 11.76 6.03 12.11
CA ASN A 499 13.21 6.00 11.96
C ASN A 499 13.65 6.80 10.71
N TYR A 500 12.95 6.64 9.61
CA TYR A 500 13.18 7.43 8.39
C TYR A 500 13.03 8.93 8.64
N LEU A 501 11.94 9.38 9.27
CA LEU A 501 11.73 10.80 9.56
C LEU A 501 12.83 11.36 10.47
N ILE A 502 13.23 10.64 11.51
CA ILE A 502 14.35 11.03 12.38
C ILE A 502 15.64 11.15 11.58
N ARG A 503 15.94 10.15 10.74
CA ARG A 503 17.13 10.18 9.88
C ARG A 503 17.12 11.38 8.94
N GLN A 504 15.97 11.73 8.40
CA GLN A 504 15.83 12.91 7.53
C GLN A 504 16.08 14.23 8.27
N LEU A 505 15.74 14.33 9.56
CA LEU A 505 16.08 15.51 10.37
C LEU A 505 17.60 15.65 10.52
N GLU A 506 18.29 14.55 10.79
CA GLU A 506 19.76 14.53 10.92
C GLU A 506 20.44 14.95 9.61
N LEU A 507 20.03 14.35 8.48
CA LEU A 507 20.60 14.63 7.16
C LEU A 507 20.44 16.08 6.73
N ASN A 508 19.36 16.72 7.12
CA ASN A 508 19.08 18.12 6.80
C ASN A 508 19.55 19.10 7.89
N GLY A 509 20.23 18.64 8.92
CA GLY A 509 20.81 19.49 9.97
C GLY A 509 19.79 20.18 10.86
N VAL A 510 18.62 19.58 11.06
CA VAL A 510 17.62 20.11 11.99
C VAL A 510 18.09 19.99 13.43
N GLU A 511 18.08 21.11 14.18
CA GLU A 511 18.33 21.07 15.63
C GLU A 511 17.09 20.48 16.33
N VAL A 512 17.26 19.41 17.12
CA VAL A 512 16.15 18.76 17.84
C VAL A 512 16.31 18.95 19.34
N LYS A 513 15.28 19.51 19.98
CA LYS A 513 15.20 19.74 21.44
C LYS A 513 14.04 18.96 22.04
N THR A 514 14.33 17.74 22.51
CA THR A 514 13.36 16.91 23.23
C THR A 514 13.30 17.30 24.73
N GLY A 515 12.23 16.89 25.42
CA GLY A 515 12.03 17.25 26.83
C GLY A 515 11.77 18.73 27.04
N THR A 516 11.39 19.47 26.01
CA THR A 516 11.22 20.93 26.04
C THR A 516 9.81 21.31 25.62
N GLU A 517 8.98 21.68 26.55
CA GLU A 517 7.66 22.23 26.27
C GLU A 517 7.78 23.70 25.83
N VAL A 518 7.21 24.03 24.69
CA VAL A 518 7.25 25.39 24.16
C VAL A 518 6.15 26.22 24.84
N THR A 519 6.57 27.37 25.39
CA THR A 519 5.71 28.39 25.98
C THR A 519 5.81 29.69 25.17
N GLN A 520 4.91 30.62 25.41
CA GLN A 520 4.98 31.98 24.82
C GLN A 520 6.30 32.67 25.11
N GLU A 521 6.81 32.52 26.36
CA GLU A 521 8.09 33.11 26.75
C GLU A 521 9.25 32.52 25.95
N LEU A 522 9.23 31.23 25.68
CA LEU A 522 10.26 30.58 24.87
C LEU A 522 10.21 31.09 23.40
N ILE A 523 9.01 31.18 22.81
CA ILE A 523 8.85 31.73 21.46
C ILE A 523 9.39 33.17 21.41
N ASN A 524 9.00 34.01 22.36
CA ASN A 524 9.44 35.39 22.41
C ASN A 524 10.97 35.53 22.62
N SER A 525 11.57 34.65 23.41
CA SER A 525 13.04 34.66 23.67
C SER A 525 13.83 34.16 22.46
N GLU A 526 13.32 33.20 21.73
CA GLU A 526 13.94 32.64 20.53
C GLU A 526 13.73 33.54 19.30
N ALA A 527 12.67 34.35 19.30
CA ALA A 527 12.32 35.29 18.23
C ALA A 527 12.44 34.67 16.83
N PRO A 528 11.68 33.61 16.52
CA PRO A 528 11.72 33.00 15.19
C PRO A 528 11.09 33.91 14.13
N ASP A 529 11.53 33.74 12.88
CA ASP A 529 10.90 34.39 11.72
C ASP A 529 9.58 33.71 11.36
N ALA A 530 9.48 32.40 11.60
CA ALA A 530 8.29 31.61 11.36
C ALA A 530 8.12 30.52 12.43
N VAL A 531 6.85 30.20 12.77
CA VAL A 531 6.46 29.14 13.68
C VAL A 531 5.58 28.13 12.94
N ILE A 532 5.92 26.86 13.04
CA ILE A 532 5.09 25.77 12.56
C ILE A 532 4.57 24.98 13.77
N LEU A 533 3.27 25.10 14.04
CA LEU A 533 2.60 24.47 15.16
C LEU A 533 2.05 23.10 14.75
N ALA A 534 2.63 22.04 15.30
CA ALA A 534 2.30 20.63 15.04
C ALA A 534 2.16 19.84 16.37
N ALA A 535 1.56 20.47 17.39
CA ALA A 535 1.48 19.95 18.76
C ALA A 535 0.48 18.78 18.95
N GLY A 536 -0.11 18.28 17.85
CA GLY A 536 -1.10 17.21 17.86
C GLY A 536 -2.50 17.69 18.25
N GLY A 537 -3.47 16.77 18.29
CA GLY A 537 -4.85 17.03 18.69
C GLY A 537 -5.08 16.75 20.18
N LEU A 538 -6.26 17.12 20.62
CA LEU A 538 -6.80 16.81 21.95
C LEU A 538 -7.96 15.82 21.77
N ARG A 539 -7.95 14.73 22.57
CA ARG A 539 -9.10 13.82 22.55
C ARG A 539 -10.27 14.46 23.28
N ASP A 540 -11.47 14.32 22.70
CA ASP A 540 -12.68 14.78 23.34
C ASP A 540 -12.91 14.02 24.65
N THR A 541 -13.43 14.72 25.64
CA THR A 541 -13.65 14.16 26.98
C THR A 541 -14.89 13.29 26.98
N LEU A 542 -14.75 12.04 27.43
CA LEU A 542 -15.88 11.16 27.65
C LEU A 542 -16.27 11.15 29.14
N THR A 543 -17.47 11.63 29.44
CA THR A 543 -18.06 11.54 30.78
C THR A 543 -19.22 10.56 30.77
N VAL A 544 -19.23 9.62 31.68
CA VAL A 544 -20.29 8.61 31.83
C VAL A 544 -20.85 8.67 33.23
N ASP A 545 -22.16 8.83 33.33
CA ASP A 545 -22.87 8.82 34.60
C ASP A 545 -22.86 7.42 35.23
N GLY A 546 -22.79 7.34 36.57
CA GLY A 546 -22.86 6.06 37.26
C GLY A 546 -22.16 6.03 38.61
N ASP A 547 -21.91 4.82 39.10
CA ASP A 547 -21.34 4.56 40.42
C ASP A 547 -19.79 4.42 40.44
N GLY A 548 -19.16 4.61 39.28
CA GLY A 548 -17.71 4.44 39.10
C GLY A 548 -17.22 3.00 39.06
N SER A 549 -18.09 2.02 38.96
CA SER A 549 -17.71 0.59 38.89
C SER A 549 -16.94 0.21 37.63
N ALA A 550 -17.10 0.97 36.52
CA ALA A 550 -16.30 0.83 35.33
C ALA A 550 -15.59 2.16 35.00
N PRO A 551 -14.26 2.27 35.20
CA PRO A 551 -13.54 3.49 34.93
C PRO A 551 -13.47 3.79 33.42
N VAL A 552 -13.48 5.08 33.07
CA VAL A 552 -13.10 5.57 31.75
C VAL A 552 -11.57 5.61 31.67
N VAL A 553 -11.02 4.90 30.74
CA VAL A 553 -9.57 4.77 30.49
C VAL A 553 -9.22 5.53 29.22
N GLU A 554 -8.29 6.48 29.31
CA GLU A 554 -7.86 7.24 28.15
C GLU A 554 -7.09 6.36 27.15
N MET A 555 -7.24 6.64 25.85
CA MET A 555 -6.63 5.88 24.76
C MET A 555 -5.11 5.72 24.94
N ASP A 556 -4.41 6.77 25.37
CA ASP A 556 -2.96 6.75 25.57
C ASP A 556 -2.51 5.81 26.69
N ASN A 557 -3.42 5.36 27.53
CA ASN A 557 -3.13 4.58 28.73
C ASN A 557 -3.71 3.17 28.73
N PHE A 558 -4.62 2.84 27.82
CA PHE A 558 -5.37 1.58 27.89
C PHE A 558 -4.46 0.34 27.86
N MET A 559 -3.39 0.35 27.08
CA MET A 559 -2.43 -0.77 27.01
C MET A 559 -1.63 -1.00 28.30
N PHE A 560 -1.64 -0.03 29.22
CA PHE A 560 -0.93 -0.08 30.50
C PHE A 560 -1.87 -0.19 31.71
N THR A 561 -3.18 -0.16 31.44
CA THR A 561 -4.20 -0.18 32.49
C THR A 561 -4.76 -1.58 32.64
N GLU A 562 -4.78 -2.09 33.85
CA GLU A 562 -5.46 -3.33 34.14
C GLU A 562 -6.97 -3.10 34.05
N MET A 563 -7.64 -3.85 33.19
CA MET A 563 -9.08 -3.78 32.94
C MET A 563 -9.67 -5.17 33.12
N GLY A 564 -10.90 -5.23 33.57
CA GLY A 564 -11.67 -6.49 33.62
C GLY A 564 -11.88 -7.10 32.24
N ASP A 565 -12.70 -8.13 32.16
CA ASP A 565 -12.87 -8.92 30.93
C ASP A 565 -13.79 -8.25 29.90
N ASN A 566 -14.73 -7.41 30.34
CA ASN A 566 -15.76 -6.81 29.48
C ASN A 566 -15.44 -5.34 29.27
N VAL A 567 -14.94 -4.99 28.11
CA VAL A 567 -14.47 -3.63 27.80
C VAL A 567 -15.32 -3.01 26.70
N ILE A 568 -15.84 -1.81 26.96
CA ILE A 568 -16.44 -0.98 25.91
C ILE A 568 -15.36 -0.10 25.33
N VAL A 569 -15.24 -0.07 24.00
CA VAL A 569 -14.48 0.95 23.27
C VAL A 569 -15.48 1.96 22.71
N TYR A 570 -15.38 3.20 23.18
CA TYR A 570 -16.23 4.28 22.71
C TYR A 570 -15.57 5.03 21.56
N GLY A 571 -16.25 5.07 20.40
CA GLY A 571 -15.77 5.76 19.21
C GLY A 571 -15.83 4.89 17.95
N SER A 572 -15.61 5.51 16.79
CA SER A 572 -15.66 4.85 15.48
C SER A 572 -14.44 5.16 14.58
N ASN A 573 -13.46 5.89 15.10
CA ASN A 573 -12.24 6.24 14.38
C ASN A 573 -11.21 5.09 14.36
N ALA A 574 -10.14 5.24 13.58
CA ALA A 574 -9.10 4.22 13.43
C ALA A 574 -8.50 3.77 14.78
N GLN A 575 -8.28 4.69 15.71
CA GLN A 575 -7.70 4.35 17.01
C GLN A 575 -8.64 3.50 17.86
N ALA A 576 -9.96 3.74 17.79
CA ALA A 576 -10.95 2.94 18.48
C ALA A 576 -10.98 1.50 17.94
N PHE A 577 -10.92 1.33 16.61
CA PHE A 577 -10.88 0.01 15.98
C PHE A 577 -9.57 -0.74 16.26
N ASP A 578 -8.44 -0.06 16.21
CA ASP A 578 -7.15 -0.64 16.61
C ASP A 578 -7.14 -1.09 18.07
N ALA A 579 -7.68 -0.28 18.97
CA ALA A 579 -7.81 -0.63 20.39
C ALA A 579 -8.75 -1.83 20.59
N ALA A 580 -9.85 -1.89 19.85
CA ALA A 580 -10.79 -3.02 19.90
C ALA A 580 -10.12 -4.33 19.44
N LEU A 581 -9.32 -4.30 18.37
CA LEU A 581 -8.56 -5.45 17.92
C LEU A 581 -7.53 -5.87 18.97
N TRP A 582 -6.75 -4.92 19.47
CA TRP A 582 -5.72 -5.18 20.50
C TRP A 582 -6.32 -5.85 21.75
N LEU A 583 -7.42 -5.30 22.26
CA LEU A 583 -8.10 -5.85 23.44
C LEU A 583 -8.66 -7.25 23.17
N THR A 584 -9.25 -7.48 22.00
CA THR A 584 -9.80 -8.77 21.61
C THR A 584 -8.70 -9.84 21.52
N VAL A 585 -7.56 -9.51 20.91
CA VAL A 585 -6.39 -10.38 20.85
C VAL A 585 -5.85 -10.69 22.25
N HIS A 586 -5.97 -9.75 23.19
CA HIS A 586 -5.64 -9.94 24.61
C HIS A 586 -6.78 -10.60 25.41
N LYS A 587 -7.70 -11.29 24.73
CA LYS A 587 -8.77 -12.10 25.32
C LYS A 587 -9.81 -11.31 26.12
N LYS A 588 -10.00 -10.03 25.79
CA LYS A 588 -11.11 -9.25 26.34
C LYS A 588 -12.38 -9.42 25.51
N ASN A 589 -13.54 -9.36 26.15
CA ASN A 589 -14.83 -9.29 25.50
C ASN A 589 -15.10 -7.82 25.12
N VAL A 590 -14.99 -7.48 23.85
CA VAL A 590 -15.04 -6.10 23.39
C VAL A 590 -16.40 -5.76 22.78
N THR A 591 -16.89 -4.58 23.14
CA THR A 591 -18.08 -3.95 22.52
C THR A 591 -17.72 -2.54 22.07
N ILE A 592 -17.95 -2.22 20.80
CA ILE A 592 -17.81 -0.85 20.27
C ILE A 592 -19.14 -0.14 20.40
N VAL A 593 -19.14 1.06 20.98
CA VAL A 593 -20.29 1.95 21.10
C VAL A 593 -19.91 3.31 20.53
N THR A 594 -20.73 3.85 19.62
CA THR A 594 -20.46 5.14 19.00
C THR A 594 -21.75 5.88 18.63
N PRO A 595 -21.78 7.22 18.76
CA PRO A 595 -22.90 8.02 18.25
C PRO A 595 -22.94 8.08 16.72
N ASN A 596 -21.84 7.73 16.04
CA ASN A 596 -21.73 7.79 14.59
C ASN A 596 -22.43 6.61 13.91
N PRO A 597 -22.89 6.78 12.66
CA PRO A 597 -23.47 5.68 11.88
C PRO A 597 -22.39 4.65 11.46
N ALA A 598 -22.83 3.44 11.16
CA ALA A 598 -21.91 2.37 10.71
C ALA A 598 -21.16 2.70 9.40
N SER A 599 -21.69 3.60 8.59
CA SER A 599 -21.00 4.11 7.39
C SER A 599 -19.74 4.93 7.68
N GLU A 600 -19.57 5.37 8.93
CA GLU A 600 -18.40 6.14 9.39
C GLU A 600 -17.39 5.29 10.19
N PHE A 601 -17.55 3.98 10.21
CA PHE A 601 -16.63 3.08 10.88
C PHE A 601 -15.26 3.09 10.21
N ASP A 602 -14.22 3.41 11.00
CA ASP A 602 -12.81 3.35 10.61
C ASP A 602 -12.47 4.11 9.31
N MET A 603 -13.19 5.18 9.01
CA MET A 603 -13.04 5.95 7.76
C MET A 603 -11.67 6.63 7.59
N GLN A 604 -10.81 6.59 8.60
CA GLN A 604 -9.44 7.14 8.54
C GLN A 604 -8.44 6.16 7.93
N GLN A 605 -8.87 4.95 7.60
CA GLN A 605 -8.09 3.92 6.92
C GLN A 605 -8.44 3.83 5.42
N SER A 606 -7.59 3.18 4.64
CA SER A 606 -7.95 2.80 3.27
C SER A 606 -9.15 1.87 3.29
N GLN A 607 -9.96 1.89 2.23
CA GLN A 607 -11.18 1.08 2.16
C GLN A 607 -10.90 -0.42 2.33
N HIS A 608 -9.75 -0.92 1.84
CA HIS A 608 -9.35 -2.31 2.05
C HIS A 608 -9.00 -2.60 3.50
N ALA A 609 -8.19 -1.75 4.14
CA ALA A 609 -7.84 -1.92 5.55
C ALA A 609 -9.08 -1.84 6.46
N MET A 610 -9.97 -0.89 6.19
CA MET A 610 -11.25 -0.73 6.90
C MET A 610 -12.10 -1.99 6.81
N ARG A 611 -12.27 -2.56 5.61
CA ARG A 611 -13.06 -3.79 5.41
C ARG A 611 -12.44 -4.99 6.13
N MET A 612 -11.13 -5.15 6.04
CA MET A 612 -10.43 -6.21 6.77
C MET A 612 -10.63 -6.07 8.28
N MET A 613 -10.45 -4.86 8.80
CA MET A 613 -10.58 -4.59 10.23
C MET A 613 -12.00 -4.88 10.73
N THR A 614 -13.01 -4.33 10.07
CA THR A 614 -14.41 -4.52 10.48
C THR A 614 -14.84 -5.98 10.40
N THR A 615 -14.41 -6.68 9.35
CA THR A 615 -14.71 -8.10 9.17
C THR A 615 -14.01 -8.96 10.23
N ALA A 616 -12.73 -8.70 10.49
CA ALA A 616 -11.97 -9.43 11.50
C ALA A 616 -12.57 -9.25 12.90
N LEU A 617 -12.90 -8.02 13.28
CA LEU A 617 -13.53 -7.73 14.58
C LEU A 617 -14.86 -8.45 14.73
N TYR A 618 -15.71 -8.43 13.69
CA TYR A 618 -16.97 -9.15 13.70
C TYR A 618 -16.78 -10.67 13.91
N ALA A 619 -15.85 -11.26 13.19
CA ALA A 619 -15.56 -12.69 13.30
C ALA A 619 -14.92 -13.08 14.64
N LEU A 620 -14.16 -12.18 15.25
CA LEU A 620 -13.62 -12.33 16.60
C LEU A 620 -14.68 -12.12 17.71
N GLY A 621 -15.93 -11.85 17.34
CA GLY A 621 -17.05 -11.72 18.28
C GLY A 621 -17.22 -10.32 18.86
N VAL A 622 -16.54 -9.30 18.32
CA VAL A 622 -16.73 -7.90 18.72
C VAL A 622 -18.12 -7.43 18.28
N LYS A 623 -18.88 -6.91 19.22
CA LYS A 623 -20.19 -6.33 18.95
C LYS A 623 -20.06 -4.83 18.72
N SER A 624 -20.82 -4.30 17.78
CA SER A 624 -20.80 -2.87 17.46
C SER A 624 -22.22 -2.30 17.52
N TYR A 625 -22.36 -1.19 18.23
CA TYR A 625 -23.60 -0.44 18.37
C TYR A 625 -23.38 0.98 17.83
N PRO A 626 -23.64 1.20 16.52
CA PRO A 626 -23.62 2.54 15.93
C PRO A 626 -24.84 3.35 16.40
N GLN A 627 -24.78 4.67 16.24
CA GLN A 627 -25.83 5.62 16.60
C GLN A 627 -26.38 5.36 18.01
N SER A 628 -25.49 5.02 18.94
CA SER A 628 -25.84 4.61 20.29
C SER A 628 -24.99 5.36 21.32
N ALA A 629 -25.51 5.50 22.52
CA ALA A 629 -24.85 6.20 23.62
C ALA A 629 -24.77 5.32 24.87
N ILE A 630 -23.76 5.55 25.68
CA ILE A 630 -23.67 4.99 27.03
C ILE A 630 -24.43 5.94 27.97
N LYS A 631 -25.61 5.50 28.44
CA LYS A 631 -26.46 6.29 29.31
C LYS A 631 -25.92 6.35 30.75
N THR A 632 -25.55 5.20 31.30
CA THR A 632 -25.04 5.10 32.67
C THR A 632 -24.31 3.78 32.87
N VAL A 633 -23.43 3.72 33.88
CA VAL A 633 -22.78 2.48 34.33
C VAL A 633 -22.98 2.32 35.82
N SER A 634 -23.48 1.17 36.25
CA SER A 634 -23.64 0.84 37.67
C SER A 634 -23.49 -0.65 37.90
N GLY A 635 -22.73 -1.04 38.92
CA GLY A 635 -22.46 -2.44 39.25
C GLY A 635 -21.84 -3.25 38.12
N ASN A 636 -20.89 -2.67 37.37
CA ASN A 636 -20.26 -3.27 36.18
C ASN A 636 -21.25 -3.62 35.03
N VAL A 637 -22.37 -2.87 34.96
CA VAL A 637 -23.35 -2.97 33.88
C VAL A 637 -23.53 -1.59 33.24
N ALA A 638 -23.31 -1.51 31.94
CA ALA A 638 -23.60 -0.32 31.15
C ALA A 638 -25.01 -0.42 30.57
N THR A 639 -25.79 0.63 30.73
CA THR A 639 -27.06 0.82 30.03
C THR A 639 -26.79 1.65 28.78
N LEU A 640 -27.01 1.06 27.63
CA LEU A 640 -26.91 1.73 26.32
C LEU A 640 -28.28 2.23 25.89
N THR A 641 -28.34 3.42 25.29
CA THR A 641 -29.48 3.87 24.50
C THR A 641 -29.14 3.63 23.03
N LEU A 642 -29.88 2.76 22.37
CA LEU A 642 -29.71 2.42 20.96
C LEU A 642 -30.37 3.45 20.04
N ASP A 643 -30.03 3.42 18.75
CA ASP A 643 -30.66 4.25 17.68
C ASP A 643 -32.16 4.22 17.71
N SER A 644 -32.74 3.05 17.96
CA SER A 644 -34.22 2.88 18.12
C SER A 644 -34.83 3.53 19.36
N GLY A 645 -33.99 4.09 20.26
CA GLY A 645 -34.41 4.59 21.58
C GLY A 645 -34.61 3.48 22.64
N VAL A 646 -34.36 2.21 22.27
CA VAL A 646 -34.42 1.09 23.20
C VAL A 646 -33.19 1.10 24.11
N GLU A 647 -33.41 0.86 25.39
CA GLU A 647 -32.32 0.69 26.35
C GLU A 647 -31.92 -0.78 26.46
N MET A 648 -30.62 -1.01 26.51
CA MET A 648 -30.04 -2.34 26.63
C MET A 648 -28.91 -2.36 27.67
N ASN A 649 -28.89 -3.40 28.47
CA ASN A 649 -27.84 -3.61 29.47
C ASN A 649 -26.77 -4.57 28.98
N ILE A 650 -25.51 -4.19 29.14
CA ILE A 650 -24.35 -5.04 28.83
C ILE A 650 -23.36 -5.03 29.99
N LYS A 651 -22.58 -6.09 30.14
CA LYS A 651 -21.47 -6.09 31.09
C LYS A 651 -20.41 -5.09 30.69
N CYS A 652 -19.88 -4.37 31.66
CA CYS A 652 -18.87 -3.34 31.41
C CYS A 652 -17.94 -3.22 32.64
N ASP A 653 -16.70 -3.63 32.48
CA ASP A 653 -15.68 -3.52 33.54
C ASP A 653 -14.78 -2.29 33.33
N ALA A 654 -14.68 -1.80 32.12
CA ALA A 654 -13.97 -0.55 31.77
C ALA A 654 -14.48 0.02 30.45
N ILE A 655 -14.27 1.31 30.24
CA ILE A 655 -14.56 2.01 28.98
C ILE A 655 -13.27 2.65 28.48
N VAL A 656 -12.84 2.30 27.27
CA VAL A 656 -11.72 2.99 26.60
C VAL A 656 -12.26 4.18 25.83
N ASN A 657 -11.75 5.37 26.15
CA ASN A 657 -12.12 6.60 25.46
C ASN A 657 -11.47 6.68 24.08
N GLY A 658 -12.18 6.29 23.06
CA GLY A 658 -11.85 6.42 21.64
C GLY A 658 -12.64 7.53 20.95
N ALA A 659 -13.13 8.53 21.68
CA ALA A 659 -13.80 9.70 21.10
C ALA A 659 -12.90 10.41 20.09
N ASP A 660 -13.50 11.24 19.25
CA ASP A 660 -12.78 11.93 18.19
C ASP A 660 -11.72 12.90 18.73
N MET A 661 -10.69 13.14 17.94
CA MET A 661 -9.68 14.14 18.24
C MET A 661 -10.20 15.52 17.82
N LEU A 662 -9.95 16.51 18.65
CA LEU A 662 -10.25 17.93 18.42
C LEU A 662 -8.98 18.69 18.06
N PRO A 663 -9.05 19.76 17.25
CA PRO A 663 -7.92 20.64 17.02
C PRO A 663 -7.33 21.20 18.30
N ASN A 664 -6.01 21.28 18.39
CA ASN A 664 -5.31 21.88 19.53
C ASN A 664 -4.79 23.27 19.15
N THR A 665 -5.60 24.29 19.39
CA THR A 665 -5.26 25.67 19.06
C THR A 665 -4.80 26.50 20.27
N SER A 666 -4.56 25.86 21.40
CA SER A 666 -4.27 26.53 22.68
C SER A 666 -3.04 27.46 22.67
N LEU A 667 -2.07 27.21 21.79
CA LEU A 667 -0.89 28.07 21.62
C LEU A 667 -1.04 29.14 20.55
N VAL A 668 -2.05 29.03 19.66
CA VAL A 668 -2.15 29.90 18.47
C VAL A 668 -2.43 31.36 18.84
N ASP A 669 -3.31 31.59 19.81
CA ASP A 669 -3.83 32.93 20.16
C ASP A 669 -2.80 33.84 20.85
N GLY A 670 -1.62 33.36 21.15
CA GLY A 670 -0.58 34.15 21.86
C GLY A 670 0.74 34.24 21.11
N ILE A 671 0.87 33.65 19.93
CA ILE A 671 2.13 33.66 19.17
C ILE A 671 2.37 35.02 18.54
N ASP A 672 3.37 35.76 19.04
CA ASP A 672 3.84 37.01 18.39
C ASP A 672 4.91 36.69 17.35
N CYS A 673 4.46 36.18 16.20
CA CYS A 673 5.30 35.88 15.05
C CYS A 673 4.54 36.25 13.77
N LYS A 674 5.26 36.73 12.76
CA LYS A 674 4.64 37.18 11.50
C LYS A 674 4.09 36.04 10.66
N GLU A 675 4.74 34.88 10.74
CA GLU A 675 4.37 33.70 9.98
C GLU A 675 4.08 32.54 10.94
N VAL A 676 2.83 32.12 10.98
CA VAL A 676 2.40 31.00 11.82
C VAL A 676 1.61 30.01 10.96
N TYR A 677 2.06 28.76 10.96
CA TYR A 677 1.41 27.64 10.27
C TYR A 677 0.91 26.66 11.33
N THR A 678 -0.37 26.30 11.28
CA THR A 678 -0.94 25.27 12.13
C THR A 678 -1.25 24.05 11.27
N ILE A 679 -0.69 22.88 11.62
CA ILE A 679 -0.70 21.68 10.77
C ILE A 679 -1.01 20.40 11.55
N GLY A 680 -1.29 19.33 10.80
CA GLY A 680 -1.60 18.03 11.35
C GLY A 680 -2.85 18.07 12.25
N ASP A 681 -2.88 17.22 13.26
CA ASP A 681 -4.02 17.13 14.19
C ASP A 681 -4.22 18.38 15.02
N CYS A 682 -3.24 19.28 15.06
CA CYS A 682 -3.37 20.58 15.68
C CYS A 682 -4.39 21.46 14.94
N ALA A 683 -4.48 21.33 13.62
CA ALA A 683 -5.39 22.07 12.76
C ALA A 683 -6.63 21.26 12.37
N ASN A 684 -6.41 20.01 11.92
CA ASN A 684 -7.45 19.14 11.38
C ASN A 684 -7.13 17.67 11.68
N PRO A 685 -7.54 17.16 12.82
CA PRO A 685 -7.29 15.77 13.20
C PRO A 685 -7.93 14.81 12.20
N PHE A 686 -7.14 13.89 11.65
CA PHE A 686 -7.66 12.85 10.78
C PHE A 686 -6.77 11.59 10.77
N ASN A 687 -5.64 11.60 10.04
CA ASN A 687 -4.73 10.47 9.96
C ASN A 687 -3.28 10.89 9.67
N ILE A 688 -2.36 9.92 9.69
CA ILE A 688 -0.93 10.16 9.45
C ILE A 688 -0.68 10.74 8.03
N ALA A 689 -1.45 10.33 7.02
CA ALA A 689 -1.25 10.82 5.66
C ALA A 689 -1.53 12.33 5.54
N LEU A 690 -2.61 12.82 6.16
CA LEU A 690 -2.91 14.25 6.20
C LEU A 690 -1.93 15.02 7.09
N ALA A 691 -1.45 14.42 8.17
CA ALA A 691 -0.42 15.02 9.02
C ALA A 691 0.89 15.23 8.24
N ILE A 692 1.37 14.22 7.52
CA ILE A 692 2.55 14.31 6.64
C ILE A 692 2.34 15.34 5.53
N ARG A 693 1.17 15.33 4.89
CA ARG A 693 0.81 16.31 3.85
C ARG A 693 0.86 17.74 4.37
N GLY A 694 0.23 18.01 5.51
CA GLY A 694 0.26 19.32 6.15
C GLY A 694 1.68 19.78 6.50
N GLY A 695 2.52 18.85 6.96
CA GLY A 695 3.95 19.11 7.21
C GLY A 695 4.71 19.48 5.94
N ASN A 696 4.51 18.73 4.86
CA ASN A 696 5.14 19.00 3.56
C ASN A 696 4.73 20.36 3.01
N ASP A 697 3.43 20.70 3.09
CA ASP A 697 2.90 21.98 2.61
C ASP A 697 3.48 23.16 3.38
N ALA A 698 3.50 23.10 4.71
CA ALA A 698 4.05 24.16 5.55
C ALA A 698 5.57 24.31 5.33
N GLY A 699 6.32 23.22 5.25
CA GLY A 699 7.74 23.27 4.96
C GLY A 699 8.07 23.86 3.59
N ARG A 700 7.19 23.69 2.59
CA ARG A 700 7.32 24.32 1.26
C ARG A 700 6.91 25.79 1.25
N ALA A 701 5.97 26.18 2.11
CA ALA A 701 5.41 27.52 2.14
C ALA A 701 6.29 28.51 2.94
N VAL A 702 6.98 28.07 3.96
CA VAL A 702 7.79 28.91 4.88
C VAL A 702 9.02 29.62 4.21
#